data_e505edb2b1391de218a55c065df655e9
#
_entry.id   e505edb2b1391de218a55c065df655e9
#
_cell.length_a   1.000
_cell.length_b   1.000
_cell.length_c   1.000
_cell.angle_alpha   90.00
_cell.angle_beta   90.00
_cell.angle_gamma   90.00
#
_symmetry.space_group_name_H-M   'P 1'
#
loop_
_entity.id
_entity.type
_entity.pdbx_description
1 polymer ?
#
loop_
_entity_poly.entity_id
_entity_poly.type
_entity_poly.pdbx_seq_one_letter_code
_entity_poly.pdbx_strand_id
1 'polypeptide(L)'
;VTFTSAFCRPHAFVVMPFGTKTAAEGSSIDFNRIYAELIQPALKQAGLDPFRADQEVRAGDIRTDMFQELLLADLVLADLTIDNPNVWYELGVRHALRSRGVVLISGGHVTTAFDLYTDRKVRYGLRDGGPDPATLANDREVLAGVVRATMESWKGRRISPVYALLPQLQEPEWEKLRVGDVREFWEAHDAWKNRIDLARKAERIGDVLVLADEAPVAAFRSLAWIEAGASLRKGEHYRSAIEQLERGLAIEPDNLLALREKGCCLQRLAQAGEQGYSLDRALQHYDSILAAHPLDAETWALAARAQKDAWQACWHTGNHPPERQREEALECIDLLLEAQNRYLRGFRANPAHYYSGINALTLMHLARHLGAGTDHEEALRTLAGAVRFAAESENERASSSWAVTTLADLAVLEGSCEEAKAAYRRAIAKQEMDRFALNSCRDNLLLLQVLGFRPEVVSAAIATLDRAMERTVQGQQLWRPRLALLFSGHMMDGPDRTEPRFPPSKEAAALEQIEAALAELDAGEQDIAFAQASAGGDLLFLEACQRRGVRCQVLLPFEEPIFLQKSVLPSCDGERWRDRYYAMKDRLNLPVRVMPEELGAGPPERSPYERCNHWLLYSALACGISHVRFLCLWDGKRGDGPGGTAHMKEELASRTGRIQWIDTRSLATT
;
A
#
# COMPACT_ATOMS: atom_id res chain seq x y z
N VAL A 1 19.88 22.85 -3.36
CA VAL A 1 19.86 21.38 -3.35
C VAL A 1 18.93 20.97 -4.46
N THR A 2 19.48 20.44 -5.54
CA THR A 2 18.67 19.75 -6.53
C THR A 2 18.22 18.44 -5.91
N PHE A 3 16.96 18.33 -5.53
CA PHE A 3 16.33 17.12 -4.95
C PHE A 3 16.36 15.91 -5.90
N THR A 4 17.00 16.01 -7.04
CA THR A 4 17.13 14.93 -8.02
C THR A 4 17.95 13.72 -7.54
N SER A 5 18.76 13.84 -6.46
CA SER A 5 19.48 12.71 -5.86
C SER A 5 18.82 12.15 -4.58
N ALA A 6 17.83 12.86 -4.01
CA ALA A 6 17.21 12.49 -2.73
C ALA A 6 16.15 11.36 -2.87
N PHE A 7 15.73 11.05 -4.09
CA PHE A 7 14.64 10.10 -4.30
C PHE A 7 14.97 8.61 -4.08
N CYS A 8 16.25 8.25 -3.88
CA CYS A 8 16.64 6.84 -3.83
C CYS A 8 17.55 6.44 -2.66
N ARG A 9 18.12 7.37 -1.93
CA ARG A 9 18.90 7.06 -0.72
C ARG A 9 18.26 7.71 0.50
N PRO A 10 18.08 6.96 1.60
CA PRO A 10 17.67 7.57 2.85
C PRO A 10 18.71 8.62 3.24
N HIS A 11 18.27 9.79 3.74
CA HIS A 11 19.18 10.85 4.13
C HIS A 11 19.24 11.06 5.63
N ALA A 12 20.40 11.51 6.12
CA ALA A 12 20.65 11.80 7.50
C ALA A 12 20.93 13.29 7.70
N PHE A 13 20.15 13.95 8.57
CA PHE A 13 20.40 15.31 9.00
C PHE A 13 21.33 15.32 10.21
N VAL A 14 22.43 16.10 10.14
CA VAL A 14 23.43 16.16 11.19
C VAL A 14 23.29 17.45 11.99
N VAL A 15 22.89 17.29 13.24
CA VAL A 15 22.73 18.35 14.24
C VAL A 15 24.00 18.42 15.09
N MET A 16 24.81 19.47 14.89
CA MET A 16 26.07 19.63 15.58
C MET A 16 26.54 21.08 15.58
N PRO A 17 27.44 21.47 16.50
CA PRO A 17 28.09 22.78 16.43
C PRO A 17 28.90 22.94 15.12
N PHE A 18 29.09 24.17 14.66
CA PHE A 18 29.85 24.49 13.46
C PHE A 18 31.20 25.13 13.80
N GLY A 19 32.21 24.87 12.97
CA GLY A 19 33.56 25.43 13.11
C GLY A 19 34.25 24.96 14.37
N THR A 20 35.18 25.78 14.85
CA THR A 20 35.95 25.50 16.08
C THR A 20 35.24 26.08 17.28
N LYS A 21 35.04 25.28 18.33
CA LYS A 21 34.44 25.70 19.61
C LYS A 21 35.36 25.34 20.77
N THR A 22 35.27 26.11 21.85
CA THR A 22 35.98 25.85 23.08
C THR A 22 35.10 25.05 24.04
N ALA A 23 35.56 23.89 24.51
CA ALA A 23 34.87 23.10 25.51
C ALA A 23 34.98 23.77 26.90
N ALA A 24 34.14 23.37 27.86
CA ALA A 24 34.12 23.93 29.21
C ALA A 24 35.48 23.82 29.94
N GLU A 25 36.29 22.84 29.62
CA GLU A 25 37.62 22.60 30.13
C GLU A 25 38.74 23.40 29.43
N GLY A 26 38.38 24.25 28.46
CA GLY A 26 39.30 25.10 27.70
C GLY A 26 39.92 24.46 26.46
N SER A 27 39.66 23.19 26.17
CA SER A 27 40.13 22.53 24.96
C SER A 27 39.39 23.03 23.71
N SER A 28 40.11 23.18 22.59
CA SER A 28 39.55 23.62 21.31
C SER A 28 39.15 22.41 20.48
N ILE A 29 37.91 22.37 19.99
CA ILE A 29 37.34 21.28 19.18
C ILE A 29 36.90 21.78 17.82
N ASP A 30 37.39 21.14 16.74
CA ASP A 30 37.07 21.44 15.36
C ASP A 30 35.94 20.48 14.87
N PHE A 31 34.72 20.96 14.89
CA PHE A 31 33.52 20.20 14.44
C PHE A 31 33.48 19.97 12.94
N ASN A 32 34.16 20.77 12.15
CA ASN A 32 34.26 20.53 10.71
C ASN A 32 35.10 19.29 10.40
N ARG A 33 36.22 19.11 11.14
CA ARG A 33 37.01 17.89 11.06
C ARG A 33 36.23 16.67 11.51
N ILE A 34 35.50 16.75 12.64
CA ILE A 34 34.68 15.66 13.16
C ILE A 34 33.64 15.26 12.09
N TYR A 35 32.96 16.24 11.46
CA TYR A 35 32.01 15.96 10.38
C TYR A 35 32.68 15.27 9.19
N ALA A 36 33.75 15.85 8.64
CA ALA A 36 34.38 15.37 7.44
C ALA A 36 35.12 14.03 7.62
N GLU A 37 35.77 13.85 8.75
CA GLU A 37 36.63 12.68 9.00
C GLU A 37 35.86 11.51 9.65
N LEU A 38 34.84 11.73 10.49
CA LEU A 38 34.11 10.69 11.20
C LEU A 38 32.67 10.51 10.69
N ILE A 39 31.84 11.59 10.79
CA ILE A 39 30.39 11.47 10.66
C ILE A 39 29.99 11.19 9.20
N GLN A 40 30.44 12.03 8.26
CA GLN A 40 30.09 11.90 6.86
C GLN A 40 30.50 10.55 6.25
N PRO A 41 31.74 10.04 6.48
CA PRO A 41 32.13 8.72 5.99
C PRO A 41 31.31 7.58 6.62
N ALA A 42 31.01 7.64 7.92
CA ALA A 42 30.23 6.61 8.60
C ALA A 42 28.78 6.55 8.09
N LEU A 43 28.13 7.69 7.88
CA LEU A 43 26.78 7.76 7.31
C LEU A 43 26.73 7.23 5.87
N LYS A 44 27.71 7.59 5.02
CA LYS A 44 27.85 7.04 3.66
C LYS A 44 28.08 5.53 3.67
N GLN A 45 28.91 5.02 4.59
CA GLN A 45 29.14 3.59 4.78
C GLN A 45 27.87 2.85 5.25
N ALA A 46 26.98 3.54 5.97
CA ALA A 46 25.68 3.01 6.39
C ALA A 46 24.60 3.12 5.29
N GLY A 47 24.93 3.70 4.12
CA GLY A 47 24.00 3.83 2.99
C GLY A 47 23.10 5.07 3.04
N LEU A 48 23.39 6.05 3.91
CA LEU A 48 22.65 7.30 4.00
C LEU A 48 23.41 8.45 3.31
N ASP A 49 22.67 9.42 2.82
CA ASP A 49 23.23 10.67 2.31
C ASP A 49 23.27 11.71 3.45
N PRO A 50 24.47 12.15 3.90
CA PRO A 50 24.60 13.06 5.03
C PRO A 50 24.40 14.52 4.61
N PHE A 51 23.56 15.24 5.34
CA PHE A 51 23.31 16.66 5.18
C PHE A 51 23.51 17.41 6.51
N ARG A 52 24.21 18.55 6.45
CA ARG A 52 24.41 19.45 7.60
C ARG A 52 23.92 20.86 7.25
N ALA A 53 23.27 21.54 8.18
CA ALA A 53 22.57 22.81 7.95
C ALA A 53 23.44 23.94 7.37
N ASP A 54 24.75 23.96 7.65
CA ASP A 54 25.68 24.98 7.11
C ASP A 54 26.09 24.75 5.64
N GLN A 55 25.70 23.62 5.05
CA GLN A 55 25.91 23.30 3.64
C GLN A 55 24.83 23.88 2.72
N GLU A 56 23.79 24.49 3.28
CA GLU A 56 22.74 25.19 2.53
C GLU A 56 23.29 26.53 2.00
N VAL A 57 23.26 26.70 0.68
CA VAL A 57 23.83 27.87 -0.05
C VAL A 57 22.72 28.86 -0.46
N ARG A 58 21.45 28.54 -0.20
CA ARG A 58 20.32 29.38 -0.64
C ARG A 58 20.01 30.50 0.35
N ALA A 59 19.61 31.66 -0.17
CA ALA A 59 19.09 32.75 0.63
C ALA A 59 17.67 32.43 1.09
N GLY A 60 17.48 32.21 2.39
CA GLY A 60 16.18 31.93 3.03
C GLY A 60 16.28 31.99 4.54
N ASP A 61 15.18 31.71 5.26
CA ASP A 61 15.20 31.58 6.72
C ASP A 61 15.74 30.19 7.10
N ILE A 62 17.00 30.14 7.53
CA ILE A 62 17.69 28.91 7.97
C ILE A 62 16.85 28.06 8.95
N ARG A 63 15.99 28.70 9.77
CA ARG A 63 15.15 27.99 10.73
C ARG A 63 14.07 27.17 10.06
N THR A 64 13.52 27.65 8.95
CA THR A 64 12.46 26.96 8.21
C THR A 64 13.00 25.67 7.60
N ASP A 65 14.17 25.74 6.94
CA ASP A 65 14.83 24.58 6.32
C ASP A 65 15.25 23.55 7.37
N MET A 66 15.79 24.00 8.50
CA MET A 66 16.16 23.17 9.63
C MET A 66 14.98 22.39 10.21
N PHE A 67 13.82 23.05 10.44
CA PHE A 67 12.64 22.36 10.97
C PHE A 67 12.12 21.28 10.01
N GLN A 68 12.21 21.52 8.73
CA GLN A 68 11.82 20.51 7.74
C GLN A 68 12.77 19.33 7.72
N GLU A 69 14.07 19.57 7.79
CA GLU A 69 15.05 18.48 7.89
C GLU A 69 14.85 17.67 9.17
N LEU A 70 14.58 18.32 10.29
CA LEU A 70 14.26 17.63 11.55
C LEU A 70 12.99 16.77 11.44
N LEU A 71 12.05 17.15 10.60
CA LEU A 71 10.85 16.38 10.35
C LEU A 71 11.06 15.28 9.30
N LEU A 72 11.69 15.60 8.17
CA LEU A 72 11.73 14.77 6.97
C LEU A 72 12.90 13.79 6.92
N ALA A 73 14.03 14.10 7.57
CA ALA A 73 15.19 13.22 7.54
C ALA A 73 14.87 11.83 8.09
N ASP A 74 15.33 10.80 7.37
CA ASP A 74 15.18 9.41 7.82
C ASP A 74 15.91 9.17 9.13
N LEU A 75 17.06 9.83 9.33
CA LEU A 75 17.86 9.80 10.56
C LEU A 75 18.27 11.21 10.92
N VAL A 76 18.21 11.54 12.22
CA VAL A 76 18.92 12.68 12.81
C VAL A 76 20.08 12.18 13.65
N LEU A 77 21.30 12.62 13.33
CA LEU A 77 22.48 12.36 14.13
C LEU A 77 22.84 13.63 14.90
N ALA A 78 22.79 13.58 16.23
CA ALA A 78 23.13 14.71 17.09
C ALA A 78 24.46 14.52 17.80
N ASP A 79 25.40 15.46 17.63
CA ASP A 79 26.67 15.49 18.35
C ASP A 79 26.58 16.34 19.63
N LEU A 80 26.70 15.65 20.76
CA LEU A 80 26.55 16.19 22.10
C LEU A 80 27.91 16.37 22.79
N THR A 81 28.99 16.53 22.03
CA THR A 81 30.36 16.66 22.55
C THR A 81 30.56 17.89 23.43
N ILE A 82 29.88 18.99 23.13
CA ILE A 82 29.84 20.17 23.96
C ILE A 82 28.41 20.56 24.27
N ASP A 83 28.22 21.29 25.37
CA ASP A 83 26.92 21.86 25.70
C ASP A 83 26.58 23.01 24.71
N ASN A 84 25.63 22.79 23.84
CA ASN A 84 25.19 23.74 22.82
C ASN A 84 23.65 23.87 22.81
N PRO A 85 23.13 25.05 23.16
CA PRO A 85 21.69 25.28 23.24
C PRO A 85 20.93 25.01 21.93
N ASN A 86 21.53 25.28 20.76
CA ASN A 86 20.89 25.03 19.47
C ASN A 86 20.76 23.53 19.21
N VAL A 87 21.81 22.75 19.50
CA VAL A 87 21.78 21.28 19.35
C VAL A 87 20.68 20.68 20.25
N TRP A 88 20.58 21.16 21.50
CA TRP A 88 19.54 20.70 22.41
C TRP A 88 18.13 21.05 21.92
N TYR A 89 17.95 22.26 21.40
CA TYR A 89 16.67 22.70 20.85
C TYR A 89 16.25 21.86 19.65
N GLU A 90 17.14 21.67 18.68
CA GLU A 90 16.91 20.89 17.47
C GLU A 90 16.60 19.41 17.81
N LEU A 91 17.37 18.81 18.72
CA LEU A 91 17.13 17.45 19.20
C LEU A 91 15.78 17.32 19.90
N GLY A 92 15.40 18.30 20.73
CA GLY A 92 14.09 18.35 21.39
C GLY A 92 12.94 18.43 20.41
N VAL A 93 13.07 19.25 19.37
CA VAL A 93 12.09 19.34 18.28
C VAL A 93 11.97 18.00 17.54
N ARG A 94 13.11 17.36 17.19
CA ARG A 94 13.09 16.04 16.56
C ARG A 94 12.38 15.00 17.42
N HIS A 95 12.68 14.95 18.72
CA HIS A 95 12.03 14.05 19.66
C HIS A 95 10.52 14.28 19.79
N ALA A 96 10.05 15.53 19.66
CA ALA A 96 8.63 15.86 19.71
C ALA A 96 7.89 15.54 18.41
N LEU A 97 8.56 15.62 17.24
CA LEU A 97 7.93 15.44 15.94
C LEU A 97 8.02 14.00 15.42
N ARG A 98 9.05 13.24 15.85
CA ARG A 98 9.32 11.90 15.32
C ARG A 98 9.62 10.91 16.44
N SER A 99 9.00 9.75 16.38
CA SER A 99 9.19 8.68 17.37
C SER A 99 10.51 7.91 17.17
N ARG A 100 11.15 8.04 16.01
CA ARG A 100 12.26 7.17 15.56
C ARG A 100 13.33 7.95 14.80
N GLY A 101 14.44 7.25 14.49
CA GLY A 101 15.50 7.77 13.63
C GLY A 101 16.34 8.85 14.31
N VAL A 102 16.85 8.58 15.52
CA VAL A 102 17.80 9.45 16.25
C VAL A 102 19.01 8.64 16.67
N VAL A 103 20.20 9.17 16.39
CA VAL A 103 21.48 8.64 16.89
C VAL A 103 22.21 9.77 17.59
N LEU A 104 22.63 9.52 18.83
CA LEU A 104 23.39 10.45 19.65
C LEU A 104 24.88 10.04 19.67
N ILE A 105 25.76 10.99 19.41
CA ILE A 105 27.23 10.78 19.51
C ILE A 105 27.85 11.76 20.47
N SER A 106 29.01 11.41 21.00
CA SER A 106 29.77 12.28 21.91
C SER A 106 31.27 11.93 21.89
N GLY A 107 32.12 12.94 21.77
CA GLY A 107 33.56 12.83 21.86
C GLY A 107 34.07 13.08 23.29
N GLY A 108 34.98 12.25 23.77
CA GLY A 108 35.61 12.44 25.08
C GLY A 108 34.69 12.20 26.30
N HIS A 109 35.08 12.73 27.45
CA HIS A 109 34.28 12.72 28.68
C HIS A 109 33.49 14.00 28.82
N VAL A 110 32.18 13.93 28.53
CA VAL A 110 31.30 15.09 28.62
C VAL A 110 30.26 14.91 29.71
N THR A 111 30.06 15.95 30.51
CA THR A 111 28.89 16.10 31.39
C THR A 111 27.66 16.29 30.54
N THR A 112 26.81 15.29 30.53
CA THR A 112 25.54 15.35 29.77
C THR A 112 24.43 15.98 30.62
N ALA A 113 23.54 16.73 30.00
CA ALA A 113 22.30 17.19 30.62
C ALA A 113 21.56 16.00 31.27
N PHE A 114 21.02 16.22 32.48
CA PHE A 114 20.41 15.20 33.34
C PHE A 114 19.34 14.36 32.55
N ASP A 115 18.50 15.02 31.76
CA ASP A 115 17.40 14.34 31.05
C ASP A 115 17.83 13.41 29.91
N LEU A 116 19.09 13.54 29.43
CA LEU A 116 19.66 12.68 28.38
C LEU A 116 20.76 11.74 28.90
N TYR A 117 20.93 11.67 30.19
CA TYR A 117 21.97 10.82 30.82
C TYR A 117 21.73 9.33 30.56
N THR A 118 20.46 8.92 30.47
CA THR A 118 20.03 7.53 30.23
C THR A 118 20.07 7.10 28.78
N ASP A 119 20.19 8.05 27.84
CA ASP A 119 20.17 7.74 26.41
C ASP A 119 21.50 7.16 25.95
N ARG A 120 21.46 6.11 25.14
CA ARG A 120 22.64 5.49 24.54
C ARG A 120 23.31 6.45 23.57
N LYS A 121 24.61 6.74 23.85
CA LYS A 121 25.46 7.56 22.98
C LYS A 121 26.59 6.71 22.41
N VAL A 122 26.89 6.91 21.12
CA VAL A 122 28.11 6.37 20.52
C VAL A 122 29.25 7.30 20.87
N ARG A 123 30.25 6.77 21.57
CA ARG A 123 31.45 7.54 21.96
C ARG A 123 32.52 7.39 20.89
N TYR A 124 33.22 8.46 20.59
CA TYR A 124 34.37 8.47 19.69
C TYR A 124 35.60 9.15 20.35
N GLY A 125 36.79 8.79 19.89
CA GLY A 125 38.03 9.34 20.39
C GLY A 125 38.30 10.76 19.89
N LEU A 126 38.73 11.65 20.78
CA LEU A 126 39.18 13.01 20.46
C LEU A 126 40.67 13.17 20.77
N ARG A 127 41.39 13.79 19.82
CA ARG A 127 42.80 14.16 19.98
C ARG A 127 43.11 15.41 19.21
N ASP A 128 43.79 16.36 19.81
CA ASP A 128 44.16 17.64 19.19
C ASP A 128 42.99 18.38 18.51
N GLY A 129 41.86 18.37 19.19
CA GLY A 129 40.61 19.03 18.73
C GLY A 129 39.86 18.35 17.58
N GLY A 130 40.31 17.19 17.13
CA GLY A 130 39.64 16.41 16.08
C GLY A 130 39.48 14.93 16.47
N PRO A 131 38.96 14.09 15.56
CA PRO A 131 38.89 12.64 15.79
C PRO A 131 40.31 12.05 16.02
N ASP A 132 40.46 11.15 17.01
CA ASP A 132 41.73 10.50 17.29
C ASP A 132 42.08 9.55 16.12
N PRO A 133 43.20 9.79 15.41
CA PRO A 133 43.62 8.92 14.32
C PRO A 133 43.81 7.44 14.72
N ALA A 134 44.10 7.17 15.99
CA ALA A 134 44.30 5.80 16.49
C ALA A 134 42.98 5.02 16.57
N THR A 135 41.87 5.67 16.82
CA THR A 135 40.55 5.03 16.96
C THR A 135 39.62 5.29 15.81
N LEU A 136 39.92 6.27 14.95
CA LEU A 136 39.01 6.78 13.88
C LEU A 136 38.42 5.69 12.98
N ALA A 137 39.22 4.70 12.58
CA ALA A 137 38.72 3.62 11.72
C ALA A 137 37.67 2.75 12.43
N ASN A 138 37.93 2.41 13.69
CA ASN A 138 36.99 1.68 14.53
C ASN A 138 35.74 2.50 14.85
N ASP A 139 35.93 3.79 15.18
CA ASP A 139 34.83 4.69 15.54
C ASP A 139 33.85 4.89 14.34
N ARG A 140 34.37 4.96 13.11
CA ARG A 140 33.55 4.98 11.87
C ARG A 140 32.75 3.70 11.73
N GLU A 141 33.35 2.53 11.94
CA GLU A 141 32.70 1.24 11.81
C GLU A 141 31.60 1.06 12.86
N VAL A 142 31.91 1.39 14.12
CA VAL A 142 30.93 1.36 15.22
C VAL A 142 29.77 2.29 14.95
N LEU A 143 30.04 3.53 14.53
CA LEU A 143 28.99 4.51 14.21
C LEU A 143 28.13 4.03 13.03
N ALA A 144 28.74 3.57 11.95
CA ALA A 144 28.00 3.02 10.80
C ALA A 144 27.15 1.80 11.20
N GLY A 145 27.65 0.93 12.08
CA GLY A 145 26.93 -0.21 12.64
C GLY A 145 25.70 0.23 13.45
N VAL A 146 25.83 1.22 14.32
CA VAL A 146 24.72 1.76 15.12
C VAL A 146 23.69 2.45 14.23
N VAL A 147 24.13 3.20 13.23
CA VAL A 147 23.23 3.85 12.25
C VAL A 147 22.41 2.79 11.49
N ARG A 148 23.05 1.74 10.95
CA ARG A 148 22.35 0.63 10.29
C ARG A 148 21.35 -0.04 11.24
N ALA A 149 21.79 -0.39 12.45
CA ALA A 149 20.91 -1.01 13.45
C ALA A 149 19.73 -0.10 13.84
N THR A 150 19.93 1.22 13.89
CA THR A 150 18.86 2.19 14.15
C THR A 150 17.86 2.23 12.98
N MET A 151 18.33 2.22 11.75
CA MET A 151 17.48 2.17 10.57
C MET A 151 16.72 0.84 10.45
N GLU A 152 17.33 -0.27 10.81
CA GLU A 152 16.70 -1.60 10.86
C GLU A 152 15.71 -1.74 12.03
N SER A 153 15.96 -1.09 13.16
CA SER A 153 15.10 -1.14 14.34
C SER A 153 13.79 -0.37 14.20
N TRP A 154 13.53 0.23 13.04
CA TRP A 154 12.22 0.75 12.67
C TRP A 154 11.10 -0.30 12.82
N LYS A 155 11.49 -1.55 12.91
CA LYS A 155 10.59 -2.71 13.12
C LYS A 155 9.93 -2.79 14.50
N GLY A 156 9.91 -1.76 15.33
CA GLY A 156 9.08 -1.83 16.54
C GLY A 156 9.46 -0.98 17.73
N ARG A 157 10.62 -0.34 17.78
CA ARG A 157 11.03 0.40 18.99
C ARG A 157 10.93 1.92 18.77
N ARG A 158 10.07 2.58 19.54
CA ARG A 158 10.10 4.04 19.66
C ARG A 158 11.36 4.45 20.39
N ILE A 159 12.21 5.27 19.77
CA ILE A 159 13.52 5.68 20.30
C ILE A 159 13.40 7.05 20.99
N SER A 160 12.46 7.91 20.54
CA SER A 160 12.21 9.20 21.18
C SER A 160 11.71 9.00 22.60
N PRO A 161 12.34 9.64 23.61
CA PRO A 161 11.86 9.59 24.99
C PRO A 161 10.44 10.14 25.13
N VAL A 162 10.03 11.13 24.33
CA VAL A 162 8.67 11.67 24.32
C VAL A 162 7.64 10.58 24.02
N TYR A 163 7.83 9.86 22.95
CA TYR A 163 6.89 8.78 22.54
C TYR A 163 7.04 7.51 23.37
N ALA A 164 8.22 7.28 23.96
CA ALA A 164 8.41 6.15 24.88
C ALA A 164 7.68 6.36 26.21
N LEU A 165 7.67 7.61 26.72
CA LEU A 165 6.98 7.98 27.96
C LEU A 165 5.48 8.26 27.74
N LEU A 166 5.09 8.67 26.55
CA LEU A 166 3.70 8.97 26.15
C LEU A 166 3.25 8.00 25.03
N PRO A 167 3.00 6.73 25.33
CA PRO A 167 2.77 5.70 24.32
C PRO A 167 1.53 5.93 23.46
N GLN A 168 0.58 6.75 23.93
CA GLN A 168 -0.63 7.10 23.18
C GLN A 168 -0.47 8.35 22.30
N LEU A 169 0.67 9.06 22.40
CA LEU A 169 0.95 10.20 21.56
C LEU A 169 1.16 9.71 20.11
N GLN A 170 0.45 10.32 19.17
CA GLN A 170 0.60 10.06 17.73
C GLN A 170 1.55 11.09 17.12
N GLU A 171 2.33 10.64 16.15
CA GLU A 171 3.14 11.58 15.36
C GLU A 171 2.21 12.56 14.62
N PRO A 172 2.62 13.83 14.48
CA PRO A 172 1.86 14.78 13.66
C PRO A 172 1.69 14.28 12.24
N GLU A 173 0.52 14.55 11.64
CA GLU A 173 0.31 14.28 10.23
C GLU A 173 1.22 15.19 9.38
N TRP A 174 2.05 14.60 8.55
CA TRP A 174 3.04 15.28 7.73
C TRP A 174 2.47 16.42 6.90
N GLU A 175 1.30 16.22 6.31
CA GLU A 175 0.64 17.21 5.46
C GLU A 175 0.22 18.47 6.22
N LYS A 176 -0.02 18.34 7.52
CA LYS A 176 -0.38 19.48 8.39
C LYS A 176 0.83 20.30 8.86
N LEU A 177 2.04 19.76 8.67
CA LEU A 177 3.29 20.40 9.09
C LEU A 177 4.04 21.08 7.92
N ARG A 178 3.35 21.43 6.84
CA ARG A 178 3.97 22.15 5.71
C ARG A 178 4.53 23.47 6.16
N VAL A 179 5.84 23.64 6.09
CA VAL A 179 6.56 24.88 6.35
C VAL A 179 6.98 25.49 5.01
N GLY A 180 6.79 26.79 4.85
CA GLY A 180 6.61 27.53 3.61
C GLY A 180 7.64 27.52 2.50
N ASP A 181 8.91 27.09 2.63
CA ASP A 181 9.95 27.42 1.64
C ASP A 181 10.64 26.26 0.92
N VAL A 182 10.28 24.99 1.19
CA VAL A 182 10.75 23.85 0.36
C VAL A 182 9.72 23.54 -0.72
N ARG A 183 9.48 24.53 -1.56
CA ARG A 183 8.51 24.47 -2.65
C ARG A 183 8.73 23.25 -3.53
N GLU A 184 9.96 23.00 -3.97
CA GLU A 184 10.30 21.89 -4.88
C GLU A 184 9.99 20.50 -4.29
N PHE A 185 10.23 20.32 -2.98
CA PHE A 185 9.91 19.07 -2.30
C PHE A 185 8.39 18.83 -2.28
N TRP A 186 7.63 19.84 -1.85
CA TRP A 186 6.17 19.71 -1.77
C TRP A 186 5.51 19.65 -3.15
N GLU A 187 6.07 20.32 -4.15
CA GLU A 187 5.64 20.19 -5.55
C GLU A 187 5.87 18.76 -6.07
N ALA A 188 7.01 18.16 -5.77
CA ALA A 188 7.31 16.77 -6.12
C ALA A 188 6.39 15.79 -5.38
N HIS A 189 6.18 16.01 -4.06
CA HIS A 189 5.25 15.22 -3.25
C HIS A 189 3.82 15.34 -3.77
N ASP A 190 3.32 16.55 -4.01
CA ASP A 190 1.96 16.78 -4.48
C ASP A 190 1.74 16.21 -5.89
N ALA A 191 2.74 16.34 -6.77
CA ALA A 191 2.70 15.73 -8.10
C ALA A 191 2.64 14.18 -8.01
N TRP A 192 3.45 13.58 -7.14
CA TRP A 192 3.45 12.14 -6.88
C TRP A 192 2.11 11.69 -6.28
N LYS A 193 1.61 12.36 -5.23
CA LYS A 193 0.34 12.06 -4.59
C LYS A 193 -0.84 12.18 -5.55
N ASN A 194 -0.89 13.25 -6.34
CA ASN A 194 -1.92 13.43 -7.34
C ASN A 194 -1.94 12.29 -8.36
N ARG A 195 -0.78 11.77 -8.77
CA ARG A 195 -0.71 10.62 -9.67
C ARG A 195 -1.23 9.34 -9.02
N ILE A 196 -0.89 9.08 -7.76
CA ILE A 196 -1.47 7.95 -7.00
C ILE A 196 -2.99 8.08 -6.91
N ASP A 197 -3.50 9.27 -6.59
CA ASP A 197 -4.95 9.50 -6.47
C ASP A 197 -5.67 9.32 -7.81
N LEU A 198 -5.08 9.79 -8.91
CA LEU A 198 -5.61 9.57 -10.26
C LEU A 198 -5.58 8.09 -10.65
N ALA A 199 -4.47 7.39 -10.39
CA ALA A 199 -4.34 5.97 -10.66
C ALA A 199 -5.36 5.15 -9.86
N ARG A 200 -5.55 5.49 -8.57
CA ARG A 200 -6.52 4.85 -7.70
C ARG A 200 -7.97 5.07 -8.15
N LYS A 201 -8.33 6.32 -8.52
CA LYS A 201 -9.66 6.64 -9.04
C LYS A 201 -9.97 5.91 -10.36
N ALA A 202 -8.94 5.70 -11.18
CA ALA A 202 -9.04 4.97 -12.44
C ALA A 202 -8.87 3.45 -12.28
N GLU A 203 -8.76 2.95 -11.03
CA GLU A 203 -8.54 1.53 -10.70
C GLU A 203 -7.28 0.91 -11.34
N ARG A 204 -6.29 1.75 -11.67
CA ARG A 204 -5.01 1.37 -12.28
C ARG A 204 -4.02 0.94 -11.22
N ILE A 205 -4.27 -0.23 -10.61
CA ILE A 205 -3.51 -0.75 -9.48
C ILE A 205 -2.01 -0.90 -9.80
N GLY A 206 -1.66 -1.30 -11.03
CA GLY A 206 -0.26 -1.40 -11.46
C GLY A 206 0.49 -0.08 -11.35
N ASP A 207 -0.15 1.05 -11.69
CA ASP A 207 0.41 2.38 -11.56
C ASP A 207 0.63 2.75 -10.07
N VAL A 208 -0.37 2.45 -9.23
CA VAL A 208 -0.27 2.70 -7.77
C VAL A 208 0.93 1.96 -7.18
N LEU A 209 1.16 0.71 -7.60
CA LEU A 209 2.28 -0.10 -7.11
C LEU A 209 3.64 0.47 -7.54
N VAL A 210 3.79 0.90 -8.80
CA VAL A 210 5.03 1.55 -9.25
C VAL A 210 5.28 2.83 -8.48
N LEU A 211 4.25 3.68 -8.36
CA LEU A 211 4.36 4.96 -7.67
C LEU A 211 4.61 4.79 -6.15
N ALA A 212 4.10 3.72 -5.55
CA ALA A 212 4.37 3.41 -4.15
C ALA A 212 5.85 3.04 -3.91
N ASP A 213 6.45 2.28 -4.83
CA ASP A 213 7.89 1.96 -4.79
C ASP A 213 8.78 3.20 -5.04
N GLU A 214 8.22 4.27 -5.63
CA GLU A 214 8.89 5.51 -6.01
C GLU A 214 8.56 6.69 -5.10
N ALA A 215 8.06 6.44 -3.89
CA ALA A 215 7.76 7.51 -2.95
C ALA A 215 8.97 8.44 -2.74
N PRO A 216 8.79 9.77 -2.76
CA PRO A 216 9.87 10.77 -2.78
C PRO A 216 10.83 10.64 -1.59
N VAL A 217 10.34 10.25 -0.44
CA VAL A 217 11.15 10.01 0.76
C VAL A 217 10.71 8.72 1.45
N ALA A 218 11.62 8.10 2.21
CA ALA A 218 11.37 6.85 2.91
C ALA A 218 10.18 6.96 3.89
N ALA A 219 9.98 8.12 4.49
CA ALA A 219 8.83 8.38 5.38
C ALA A 219 7.47 8.25 4.69
N PHE A 220 7.38 8.58 3.40
CA PHE A 220 6.13 8.40 2.64
C PHE A 220 5.97 7.00 2.05
N ARG A 221 7.02 6.17 2.06
CA ARG A 221 6.94 4.79 1.56
C ARG A 221 5.95 3.95 2.34
N SER A 222 5.94 4.08 3.67
CA SER A 222 4.98 3.39 4.51
C SER A 222 3.56 3.73 4.09
N LEU A 223 3.23 5.02 4.02
CA LEU A 223 1.91 5.50 3.59
C LEU A 223 1.56 5.01 2.18
N ALA A 224 2.51 5.10 1.24
CA ALA A 224 2.29 4.67 -0.14
C ALA A 224 2.00 3.18 -0.26
N TRP A 225 2.72 2.32 0.46
CA TRP A 225 2.45 0.88 0.48
C TRP A 225 1.14 0.54 1.17
N ILE A 226 0.76 1.27 2.23
CA ILE A 226 -0.53 1.12 2.90
C ILE A 226 -1.67 1.49 1.93
N GLU A 227 -1.55 2.60 1.20
CA GLU A 227 -2.53 3.00 0.18
C GLU A 227 -2.61 2.01 -0.99
N ALA A 228 -1.47 1.47 -1.44
CA ALA A 228 -1.43 0.41 -2.44
C ALA A 228 -2.15 -0.86 -1.93
N GLY A 229 -1.89 -1.26 -0.68
CA GLY A 229 -2.55 -2.38 -0.04
C GLY A 229 -4.06 -2.18 0.10
N ALA A 230 -4.51 -0.99 0.52
CA ALA A 230 -5.92 -0.65 0.61
C ALA A 230 -6.61 -0.65 -0.77
N SER A 231 -5.92 -0.18 -1.81
CA SER A 231 -6.41 -0.20 -3.20
C SER A 231 -6.56 -1.64 -3.72
N LEU A 232 -5.57 -2.48 -3.48
CA LEU A 232 -5.61 -3.91 -3.79
C LEU A 232 -6.74 -4.64 -3.06
N ARG A 233 -6.98 -4.33 -1.77
CA ARG A 233 -8.10 -4.90 -1.01
C ARG A 233 -9.45 -4.53 -1.63
N LYS A 234 -9.62 -3.27 -2.04
CA LYS A 234 -10.84 -2.82 -2.74
C LYS A 234 -11.05 -3.56 -4.07
N GLY A 235 -9.95 -3.85 -4.78
CA GLY A 235 -9.96 -4.69 -5.98
C GLY A 235 -10.08 -6.19 -5.71
N GLU A 236 -10.26 -6.62 -4.46
CA GLU A 236 -10.37 -8.02 -4.03
C GLU A 236 -9.08 -8.85 -4.20
N HIS A 237 -7.92 -8.20 -4.37
CA HIS A 237 -6.61 -8.83 -4.47
C HIS A 237 -5.95 -9.00 -3.09
N TYR A 238 -6.60 -9.74 -2.20
CA TYR A 238 -6.29 -9.79 -0.77
C TYR A 238 -4.87 -10.25 -0.44
N ARG A 239 -4.31 -11.24 -1.17
CA ARG A 239 -2.92 -11.72 -0.93
C ARG A 239 -1.89 -10.63 -1.26
N SER A 240 -2.05 -9.98 -2.43
CA SER A 240 -1.18 -8.88 -2.83
C SER A 240 -1.35 -7.67 -1.92
N ALA A 241 -2.57 -7.43 -1.43
CA ALA A 241 -2.84 -6.39 -0.45
C ALA A 241 -2.05 -6.62 0.85
N ILE A 242 -2.08 -7.85 1.39
CA ILE A 242 -1.31 -8.22 2.59
C ILE A 242 0.19 -7.96 2.38
N GLU A 243 0.75 -8.32 1.23
CA GLU A 243 2.16 -8.09 0.92
C GLU A 243 2.53 -6.59 1.02
N GLN A 244 1.71 -5.71 0.44
CA GLN A 244 1.99 -4.28 0.49
C GLN A 244 1.77 -3.70 1.90
N LEU A 245 0.72 -4.13 2.59
CA LEU A 245 0.45 -3.73 3.97
C LEU A 245 1.57 -4.17 4.92
N GLU A 246 2.15 -5.36 4.73
CA GLU A 246 3.29 -5.84 5.52
C GLU A 246 4.56 -5.03 5.25
N ARG A 247 4.79 -4.56 4.02
CA ARG A 247 5.87 -3.60 3.71
C ARG A 247 5.68 -2.30 4.49
N GLY A 248 4.47 -1.74 4.50
CA GLY A 248 4.14 -0.55 5.29
C GLY A 248 4.33 -0.79 6.79
N LEU A 249 3.83 -1.91 7.31
CA LEU A 249 3.96 -2.30 8.72
C LEU A 249 5.40 -2.64 9.13
N ALA A 250 6.27 -3.01 8.19
CA ALA A 250 7.70 -3.17 8.49
C ALA A 250 8.37 -1.84 8.86
N ILE A 251 7.85 -0.71 8.37
CA ILE A 251 8.30 0.63 8.70
C ILE A 251 7.51 1.17 9.90
N GLU A 252 6.17 1.05 9.88
CA GLU A 252 5.25 1.54 10.92
C GLU A 252 4.43 0.40 11.52
N PRO A 253 5.00 -0.40 12.44
CA PRO A 253 4.34 -1.58 13.00
C PRO A 253 3.01 -1.31 13.70
N ASP A 254 2.84 -0.10 14.22
CA ASP A 254 1.66 0.32 14.99
C ASP A 254 0.64 1.10 14.13
N ASN A 255 0.79 1.12 12.80
CA ASN A 255 -0.14 1.84 11.94
C ASN A 255 -1.50 1.12 11.92
N LEU A 256 -2.47 1.71 12.64
CA LEU A 256 -3.80 1.13 12.83
C LEU A 256 -4.55 0.89 11.53
N LEU A 257 -4.42 1.80 10.54
CA LEU A 257 -5.07 1.62 9.24
C LEU A 257 -4.53 0.37 8.54
N ALA A 258 -3.22 0.21 8.48
CA ALA A 258 -2.59 -0.96 7.86
C ALA A 258 -2.94 -2.27 8.57
N LEU A 259 -2.94 -2.24 9.90
CA LEU A 259 -3.32 -3.40 10.72
C LEU A 259 -4.77 -3.81 10.48
N ARG A 260 -5.72 -2.85 10.44
CA ARG A 260 -7.13 -3.12 10.16
C ARG A 260 -7.35 -3.64 8.74
N GLU A 261 -6.72 -3.00 7.74
CA GLU A 261 -6.79 -3.42 6.33
C GLU A 261 -6.26 -4.85 6.15
N LYS A 262 -5.15 -5.20 6.82
CA LYS A 262 -4.61 -6.57 6.85
C LYS A 262 -5.61 -7.56 7.48
N GLY A 263 -6.23 -7.20 8.60
CA GLY A 263 -7.27 -8.00 9.23
C GLY A 263 -8.45 -8.27 8.31
N CYS A 264 -8.92 -7.25 7.57
CA CYS A 264 -9.96 -7.41 6.56
C CYS A 264 -9.54 -8.40 5.45
N CYS A 265 -8.30 -8.31 4.96
CA CYS A 265 -7.79 -9.25 3.96
C CYS A 265 -7.73 -10.69 4.48
N LEU A 266 -7.25 -10.89 5.73
CA LEU A 266 -7.22 -12.21 6.37
C LEU A 266 -8.61 -12.82 6.48
N GLN A 267 -9.62 -12.03 6.90
CA GLN A 267 -11.01 -12.43 6.98
C GLN A 267 -11.57 -12.86 5.63
N ARG A 268 -11.34 -12.07 4.57
CA ARG A 268 -11.84 -12.36 3.23
C ARG A 268 -11.21 -13.62 2.62
N LEU A 269 -9.91 -13.84 2.83
CA LEU A 269 -9.22 -15.07 2.40
C LEU A 269 -9.75 -16.31 3.14
N ALA A 270 -10.03 -16.18 4.43
CA ALA A 270 -10.66 -17.25 5.22
C ALA A 270 -12.06 -17.60 4.69
N GLN A 271 -12.90 -16.60 4.39
CA GLN A 271 -14.22 -16.78 3.79
C GLN A 271 -14.19 -17.45 2.41
N ALA A 272 -13.15 -17.14 1.62
CA ALA A 272 -12.92 -17.78 0.32
C ALA A 272 -12.38 -19.22 0.41
N GLY A 273 -12.14 -19.74 1.62
CA GLY A 273 -11.60 -21.09 1.83
C GLY A 273 -10.13 -21.24 1.39
N GLU A 274 -9.38 -20.14 1.33
CA GLU A 274 -7.99 -20.13 0.91
C GLU A 274 -7.08 -20.86 1.91
N GLN A 275 -6.25 -21.77 1.40
CA GLN A 275 -5.37 -22.59 2.23
C GLN A 275 -4.42 -21.72 3.08
N GLY A 276 -4.35 -22.03 4.39
CA GLY A 276 -3.53 -21.30 5.35
C GLY A 276 -4.19 -20.07 5.96
N TYR A 277 -5.47 -19.80 5.64
CA TYR A 277 -6.26 -18.72 6.22
C TYR A 277 -7.49 -19.27 6.93
N SER A 278 -7.78 -18.74 8.13
CA SER A 278 -8.95 -19.11 8.92
C SER A 278 -9.55 -17.88 9.60
N LEU A 279 -10.82 -17.93 9.98
CA LEU A 279 -11.47 -16.87 10.75
C LEU A 279 -10.80 -16.69 12.11
N ASP A 280 -10.35 -17.79 12.74
CA ASP A 280 -9.60 -17.73 14.00
C ASP A 280 -8.31 -16.91 13.87
N ARG A 281 -7.59 -17.07 12.77
CA ARG A 281 -6.38 -16.27 12.48
C ARG A 281 -6.70 -14.78 12.32
N ALA A 282 -7.81 -14.45 11.66
CA ALA A 282 -8.28 -13.08 11.54
C ALA A 282 -8.69 -12.50 12.91
N LEU A 283 -9.39 -13.28 13.74
CA LEU A 283 -9.78 -12.88 15.08
C LEU A 283 -8.56 -12.66 15.98
N GLN A 284 -7.60 -13.59 16.00
CA GLN A 284 -6.34 -13.42 16.74
C GLN A 284 -5.59 -12.16 16.35
N HIS A 285 -5.58 -11.84 15.05
CA HIS A 285 -4.98 -10.59 14.57
C HIS A 285 -5.71 -9.35 15.11
N TYR A 286 -7.03 -9.31 15.08
CA TYR A 286 -7.80 -8.20 15.67
C TYR A 286 -7.62 -8.12 17.19
N ASP A 287 -7.61 -9.25 17.88
CA ASP A 287 -7.39 -9.29 19.32
C ASP A 287 -5.99 -8.76 19.70
N SER A 288 -4.97 -9.00 18.87
CA SER A 288 -3.64 -8.42 19.07
C SER A 288 -3.64 -6.88 18.94
N ILE A 289 -4.43 -6.33 18.01
CA ILE A 289 -4.59 -4.88 17.87
C ILE A 289 -5.33 -4.31 19.10
N LEU A 290 -6.40 -4.96 19.53
CA LEU A 290 -7.21 -4.53 20.68
C LEU A 290 -6.47 -4.61 22.00
N ALA A 291 -5.51 -5.52 22.15
CA ALA A 291 -4.62 -5.56 23.30
C ALA A 291 -3.75 -4.30 23.42
N ALA A 292 -3.30 -3.75 22.28
CA ALA A 292 -2.53 -2.50 22.23
C ALA A 292 -3.46 -1.26 22.22
N HIS A 293 -4.64 -1.35 21.61
CA HIS A 293 -5.57 -0.23 21.41
C HIS A 293 -6.99 -0.57 21.88
N PRO A 294 -7.23 -0.74 23.19
CA PRO A 294 -8.51 -1.24 23.73
C PRO A 294 -9.70 -0.29 23.50
N LEU A 295 -9.45 1.00 23.20
CA LEU A 295 -10.49 2.00 22.93
C LEU A 295 -10.75 2.19 21.42
N ASP A 296 -10.17 1.37 20.57
CA ASP A 296 -10.38 1.49 19.14
C ASP A 296 -11.70 0.85 18.68
N ALA A 297 -12.73 1.67 18.53
CA ALA A 297 -14.07 1.25 18.17
C ALA A 297 -14.16 0.55 16.80
N GLU A 298 -13.37 1.00 15.82
CA GLU A 298 -13.34 0.41 14.48
C GLU A 298 -12.79 -1.03 14.52
N THR A 299 -11.69 -1.28 15.24
CA THR A 299 -11.16 -2.63 15.39
C THR A 299 -12.12 -3.55 16.16
N TRP A 300 -12.80 -3.04 17.18
CA TRP A 300 -13.88 -3.82 17.85
C TRP A 300 -14.98 -4.22 16.85
N ALA A 301 -15.40 -3.30 15.98
CA ALA A 301 -16.41 -3.57 14.95
C ALA A 301 -15.95 -4.61 13.92
N LEU A 302 -14.69 -4.53 13.48
CA LEU A 302 -14.09 -5.49 12.55
C LEU A 302 -13.97 -6.89 13.16
N ALA A 303 -13.52 -6.97 14.41
CA ALA A 303 -13.47 -8.23 15.17
C ALA A 303 -14.87 -8.83 15.38
N ALA A 304 -15.85 -7.99 15.72
CA ALA A 304 -17.24 -8.40 15.86
C ALA A 304 -17.82 -8.92 14.54
N ARG A 305 -17.52 -8.28 13.42
CA ARG A 305 -17.93 -8.76 12.09
C ARG A 305 -17.33 -10.12 11.77
N ALA A 306 -16.03 -10.31 12.04
CA ALA A 306 -15.38 -11.60 11.83
C ALA A 306 -16.01 -12.70 12.71
N GLN A 307 -16.38 -12.38 13.96
CA GLN A 307 -17.08 -13.28 14.85
C GLN A 307 -18.50 -13.61 14.36
N LYS A 308 -19.23 -12.60 13.85
CA LYS A 308 -20.55 -12.82 13.22
C LYS A 308 -20.43 -13.74 12.00
N ASP A 309 -19.39 -13.55 11.18
CA ASP A 309 -19.15 -14.40 10.01
C ASP A 309 -18.82 -15.85 10.44
N ALA A 310 -18.08 -16.03 11.54
CA ALA A 310 -17.83 -17.35 12.12
C ALA A 310 -19.14 -18.03 12.57
N TRP A 311 -20.03 -17.27 13.23
CA TRP A 311 -21.36 -17.77 13.58
C TRP A 311 -22.16 -18.18 12.35
N GLN A 312 -22.21 -17.33 11.31
CA GLN A 312 -22.92 -17.65 10.06
C GLN A 312 -22.35 -18.91 9.39
N ALA A 313 -21.03 -19.07 9.38
CA ALA A 313 -20.38 -20.22 8.77
C ALA A 313 -20.74 -21.56 9.44
N CYS A 314 -21.16 -21.55 10.72
CA CYS A 314 -21.57 -22.76 11.45
C CYS A 314 -22.88 -23.35 10.94
N TRP A 315 -23.81 -22.52 10.46
CA TRP A 315 -25.17 -22.97 10.13
C TRP A 315 -25.59 -22.66 8.69
N HIS A 316 -24.94 -21.73 8.02
CA HIS A 316 -25.31 -21.31 6.64
C HIS A 316 -24.67 -22.20 5.56
N THR A 317 -24.24 -23.40 5.87
CA THR A 317 -23.47 -24.28 4.97
C THR A 317 -24.31 -25.22 4.11
N GLY A 318 -25.64 -25.21 4.22
CA GLY A 318 -26.51 -26.16 3.54
C GLY A 318 -27.81 -25.57 3.01
N ASN A 319 -28.39 -26.27 2.05
CA ASN A 319 -29.74 -25.98 1.53
C ASN A 319 -30.82 -26.52 2.52
N HIS A 320 -30.67 -26.20 3.80
CA HIS A 320 -31.55 -26.63 4.83
C HIS A 320 -32.83 -25.78 4.90
N PRO A 321 -33.98 -26.33 5.30
CA PRO A 321 -35.19 -25.55 5.54
C PRO A 321 -34.97 -24.47 6.61
N PRO A 322 -35.68 -23.32 6.55
CA PRO A 322 -35.50 -22.20 7.48
C PRO A 322 -35.63 -22.60 8.98
N GLU A 323 -36.48 -23.57 9.29
CA GLU A 323 -36.65 -24.08 10.68
C GLU A 323 -35.36 -24.73 11.20
N ARG A 324 -34.74 -25.59 10.37
CA ARG A 324 -33.49 -26.24 10.73
C ARG A 324 -32.32 -25.25 10.79
N GLN A 325 -32.28 -24.27 9.91
CA GLN A 325 -31.26 -23.20 9.96
C GLN A 325 -31.35 -22.39 11.27
N ARG A 326 -32.55 -22.16 11.79
CA ARG A 326 -32.73 -21.52 13.11
C ARG A 326 -32.22 -22.39 14.26
N GLU A 327 -32.51 -23.71 14.23
CA GLU A 327 -31.99 -24.65 15.23
C GLU A 327 -30.45 -24.67 15.21
N GLU A 328 -29.85 -24.80 14.05
CA GLU A 328 -28.39 -24.79 13.88
C GLU A 328 -27.76 -23.44 14.28
N ALA A 329 -28.42 -22.31 13.98
CA ALA A 329 -28.01 -20.99 14.43
C ALA A 329 -28.04 -20.83 15.95
N LEU A 330 -29.00 -21.50 16.60
CA LEU A 330 -29.13 -21.54 18.07
C LEU A 330 -28.06 -22.46 18.68
N GLU A 331 -27.71 -23.57 18.05
CA GLU A 331 -26.64 -24.46 18.52
C GLU A 331 -25.29 -23.74 18.63
N CYS A 332 -25.04 -22.72 17.75
CA CYS A 332 -23.83 -21.92 17.73
C CYS A 332 -24.01 -20.53 18.39
N ILE A 333 -25.00 -20.36 19.24
CA ILE A 333 -25.43 -19.06 19.79
C ILE A 333 -24.31 -18.30 20.50
N ASP A 334 -23.36 -18.99 21.13
CA ASP A 334 -22.26 -18.38 21.87
C ASP A 334 -21.41 -17.49 20.96
N LEU A 335 -21.24 -17.86 19.67
CA LEU A 335 -20.52 -17.05 18.69
C LEU A 335 -21.28 -15.76 18.35
N LEU A 336 -22.61 -15.80 18.28
CA LEU A 336 -23.44 -14.62 18.08
C LEU A 336 -23.36 -13.68 19.28
N LEU A 337 -23.47 -14.21 20.49
CA LEU A 337 -23.39 -13.44 21.74
C LEU A 337 -22.02 -12.79 21.91
N GLU A 338 -20.96 -13.48 21.52
CA GLU A 338 -19.61 -12.87 21.51
C GLU A 338 -19.50 -11.75 20.45
N ALA A 339 -20.03 -11.93 19.24
CA ALA A 339 -20.11 -10.87 18.25
C ALA A 339 -20.89 -9.65 18.74
N GLN A 340 -22.05 -9.87 19.37
CA GLN A 340 -22.86 -8.84 20.03
C GLN A 340 -22.03 -8.07 21.06
N ASN A 341 -21.34 -8.79 21.94
CA ASN A 341 -20.54 -8.20 23.00
C ASN A 341 -19.37 -7.35 22.44
N ARG A 342 -18.68 -7.84 21.40
CA ARG A 342 -17.61 -7.10 20.73
C ARG A 342 -18.14 -5.82 20.07
N TYR A 343 -19.27 -5.85 19.37
CA TYR A 343 -19.91 -4.64 18.84
C TYR A 343 -20.32 -3.66 19.96
N LEU A 344 -20.85 -4.15 21.05
CA LEU A 344 -21.24 -3.31 22.18
C LEU A 344 -20.03 -2.65 22.86
N ARG A 345 -18.89 -3.36 22.96
CA ARG A 345 -17.62 -2.79 23.42
C ARG A 345 -17.14 -1.68 22.49
N GLY A 346 -17.23 -1.87 21.16
CA GLY A 346 -16.88 -0.83 20.18
C GLY A 346 -17.75 0.42 20.33
N PHE A 347 -19.05 0.27 20.50
CA PHE A 347 -19.96 1.40 20.73
C PHE A 347 -19.69 2.10 22.07
N ARG A 348 -19.38 1.34 23.14
CA ARG A 348 -19.01 1.92 24.45
C ARG A 348 -17.67 2.65 24.40
N ALA A 349 -16.71 2.17 23.61
CA ALA A 349 -15.42 2.84 23.42
C ALA A 349 -15.59 4.18 22.67
N ASN A 350 -16.53 4.25 21.73
CA ASN A 350 -16.88 5.48 21.03
C ASN A 350 -18.39 5.52 20.73
N PRO A 351 -19.21 6.23 21.52
CA PRO A 351 -20.65 6.33 21.30
C PRO A 351 -21.07 7.01 20.01
N ALA A 352 -20.17 7.73 19.33
CA ALA A 352 -20.43 8.26 17.99
C ALA A 352 -20.27 7.20 16.88
N HIS A 353 -19.75 6.01 17.21
CA HIS A 353 -19.55 4.94 16.26
C HIS A 353 -20.86 4.14 16.05
N TYR A 354 -21.85 4.79 15.45
CA TYR A 354 -23.20 4.25 15.25
C TYR A 354 -23.22 2.91 14.52
N TYR A 355 -22.21 2.60 13.68
CA TYR A 355 -22.06 1.30 13.02
C TYR A 355 -21.94 0.14 14.03
N SER A 356 -21.11 0.28 15.06
CA SER A 356 -21.05 -0.71 16.15
C SER A 356 -22.36 -0.81 16.89
N GLY A 357 -23.00 0.32 17.17
CA GLY A 357 -24.26 0.37 17.89
C GLY A 357 -25.40 -0.35 17.18
N ILE A 358 -25.61 -0.08 15.88
CA ILE A 358 -26.68 -0.74 15.11
C ILE A 358 -26.45 -2.24 14.96
N ASN A 359 -25.20 -2.68 14.73
CA ASN A 359 -24.90 -4.10 14.64
C ASN A 359 -25.09 -4.81 15.99
N ALA A 360 -24.67 -4.20 17.10
CA ALA A 360 -24.94 -4.73 18.42
C ALA A 360 -26.45 -4.91 18.64
N LEU A 361 -27.22 -3.87 18.37
CA LEU A 361 -28.68 -3.88 18.53
C LEU A 361 -29.35 -4.96 17.64
N THR A 362 -28.89 -5.10 16.39
CA THR A 362 -29.40 -6.12 15.47
C THR A 362 -29.17 -7.53 16.03
N LEU A 363 -27.95 -7.81 16.54
CA LEU A 363 -27.63 -9.11 17.12
C LEU A 363 -28.39 -9.37 18.44
N MET A 364 -28.63 -8.33 19.28
CA MET A 364 -29.46 -8.42 20.47
C MET A 364 -30.90 -8.80 20.12
N HIS A 365 -31.49 -8.17 19.10
CA HIS A 365 -32.83 -8.54 18.62
C HIS A 365 -32.86 -9.95 18.04
N LEU A 366 -31.81 -10.39 17.33
CA LEU A 366 -31.70 -11.76 16.81
C LEU A 366 -31.57 -12.79 17.96
N ALA A 367 -30.68 -12.54 18.92
CA ALA A 367 -30.51 -13.43 20.07
C ALA A 367 -31.85 -13.63 20.81
N ARG A 368 -32.59 -12.54 21.03
CA ARG A 368 -33.94 -12.60 21.65
C ARG A 368 -34.94 -13.35 20.77
N HIS A 369 -34.93 -13.14 19.46
CA HIS A 369 -35.81 -13.84 18.52
C HIS A 369 -35.54 -15.34 18.47
N LEU A 370 -34.29 -15.75 18.60
CA LEU A 370 -33.87 -17.16 18.67
C LEU A 370 -34.11 -17.79 20.06
N GLY A 371 -34.56 -17.01 21.06
CA GLY A 371 -34.85 -17.51 22.41
C GLY A 371 -33.66 -17.56 23.36
N ALA A 372 -32.50 -16.98 22.97
CA ALA A 372 -31.27 -16.98 23.77
C ALA A 372 -30.93 -15.61 24.38
N GLY A 373 -31.67 -14.56 24.03
CA GLY A 373 -31.41 -13.22 24.53
C GLY A 373 -31.84 -13.04 25.97
N THR A 374 -30.91 -12.58 26.83
CA THR A 374 -31.17 -12.20 28.25
C THR A 374 -31.39 -10.71 28.41
N ASP A 375 -31.28 -9.93 27.33
CA ASP A 375 -31.37 -8.47 27.35
C ASP A 375 -32.81 -8.02 27.64
N HIS A 376 -32.94 -7.13 28.61
CA HIS A 376 -34.20 -6.50 28.96
C HIS A 376 -34.62 -5.49 27.89
N GLU A 377 -35.93 -5.33 27.70
CA GLU A 377 -36.48 -4.39 26.70
C GLU A 377 -36.02 -2.94 26.92
N GLU A 378 -35.76 -2.58 28.17
CA GLU A 378 -35.21 -1.27 28.51
C GLU A 378 -33.79 -1.06 27.96
N ALA A 379 -32.93 -2.08 28.00
CA ALA A 379 -31.59 -2.02 27.42
C ALA A 379 -31.62 -1.85 25.89
N LEU A 380 -32.51 -2.56 25.20
CA LEU A 380 -32.73 -2.43 23.75
C LEU A 380 -33.19 -1.00 23.39
N ARG A 381 -34.20 -0.48 24.11
CA ARG A 381 -34.68 0.92 23.84
C ARG A 381 -33.62 1.96 24.12
N THR A 382 -32.85 1.79 25.20
CA THR A 382 -31.77 2.72 25.56
C THR A 382 -30.68 2.73 24.45
N LEU A 383 -30.26 1.53 24.00
CA LEU A 383 -29.27 1.41 22.92
C LEU A 383 -29.81 1.98 21.60
N ALA A 384 -31.06 1.66 21.25
CA ALA A 384 -31.69 2.19 20.03
C ALA A 384 -31.76 3.73 20.04
N GLY A 385 -32.10 4.34 21.17
CA GLY A 385 -32.09 5.80 21.35
C GLY A 385 -30.69 6.39 21.15
N ALA A 386 -29.67 5.79 21.76
CA ALA A 386 -28.29 6.23 21.63
C ALA A 386 -27.77 6.10 20.19
N VAL A 387 -28.02 4.99 19.51
CA VAL A 387 -27.66 4.77 18.11
C VAL A 387 -28.35 5.76 17.18
N ARG A 388 -29.64 6.00 17.41
CA ARG A 388 -30.43 6.98 16.65
C ARG A 388 -29.81 8.37 16.76
N PHE A 389 -29.55 8.82 17.98
CA PHE A 389 -28.94 10.14 18.22
C PHE A 389 -27.57 10.27 17.57
N ALA A 390 -26.72 9.23 17.67
CA ALA A 390 -25.40 9.25 17.02
C ALA A 390 -25.49 9.33 15.48
N ALA A 391 -26.40 8.56 14.88
CA ALA A 391 -26.59 8.57 13.42
C ALA A 391 -27.22 9.88 12.92
N GLU A 392 -28.20 10.44 13.65
CA GLU A 392 -28.81 11.75 13.33
C GLU A 392 -27.77 12.85 13.40
N SER A 393 -26.99 12.91 14.48
CA SER A 393 -25.91 13.90 14.67
C SER A 393 -24.88 13.84 13.56
N GLU A 394 -24.45 12.66 13.14
CA GLU A 394 -23.50 12.50 12.03
C GLU A 394 -24.12 12.88 10.68
N ASN A 395 -25.38 12.56 10.46
CA ASN A 395 -26.10 12.94 9.24
C ASN A 395 -26.26 14.47 9.11
N GLU A 396 -26.48 15.17 10.22
CA GLU A 396 -26.53 16.65 10.26
C GLU A 396 -25.16 17.27 9.97
N ARG A 397 -24.10 16.69 10.56
CA ARG A 397 -22.73 17.20 10.43
C ARG A 397 -22.12 16.98 9.05
N ALA A 398 -22.23 15.78 8.50
CA ALA A 398 -21.46 15.32 7.34
C ALA A 398 -22.33 14.77 6.19
N SER A 399 -23.67 14.80 6.33
CA SER A 399 -24.60 14.24 5.31
C SER A 399 -24.28 12.79 4.93
N SER A 400 -23.84 11.97 5.89
CA SER A 400 -23.35 10.60 5.67
C SER A 400 -24.44 9.66 5.16
N SER A 401 -24.19 8.96 4.05
CA SER A 401 -25.06 7.89 3.53
C SER A 401 -25.20 6.72 4.51
N TRP A 402 -24.12 6.36 5.20
CA TRP A 402 -24.12 5.28 6.20
C TRP A 402 -24.94 5.63 7.46
N ALA A 403 -24.94 6.89 7.88
CA ALA A 403 -25.79 7.32 8.97
C ALA A 403 -27.29 7.18 8.61
N VAL A 404 -27.68 7.56 7.39
CA VAL A 404 -29.08 7.39 6.94
C VAL A 404 -29.44 5.91 6.78
N THR A 405 -28.50 5.08 6.35
CA THR A 405 -28.69 3.62 6.31
C THR A 405 -28.92 3.05 7.71
N THR A 406 -28.13 3.48 8.71
CA THR A 406 -28.32 3.06 10.12
C THR A 406 -29.70 3.43 10.62
N LEU A 407 -30.25 4.58 10.27
CA LEU A 407 -31.63 4.97 10.60
C LEU A 407 -32.67 4.09 9.88
N ALA A 408 -32.36 3.59 8.67
CA ALA A 408 -33.21 2.64 7.97
C ALA A 408 -33.21 1.25 8.62
N ASP A 409 -32.01 0.79 9.06
CA ASP A 409 -31.89 -0.46 9.81
C ASP A 409 -32.66 -0.39 11.15
N LEU A 410 -32.58 0.74 11.88
CA LEU A 410 -33.39 0.96 13.08
C LEU A 410 -34.90 0.86 12.78
N ALA A 411 -35.35 1.42 11.66
CA ALA A 411 -36.76 1.30 11.26
C ALA A 411 -37.16 -0.15 10.91
N VAL A 412 -36.23 -0.98 10.45
CA VAL A 412 -36.46 -2.42 10.27
C VAL A 412 -36.57 -3.14 11.61
N LEU A 413 -35.74 -2.79 12.59
CA LEU A 413 -35.74 -3.44 13.90
C LEU A 413 -36.99 -3.11 14.72
N GLU A 414 -37.42 -1.83 14.72
CA GLU A 414 -38.42 -1.32 15.65
C GLU A 414 -39.69 -0.75 14.98
N GLY A 415 -39.59 -0.24 13.74
CA GLY A 415 -40.66 0.49 13.05
C GLY A 415 -41.63 -0.42 12.28
N SER A 416 -42.56 0.21 11.56
CA SER A 416 -43.53 -0.45 10.66
C SER A 416 -42.93 -0.69 9.26
N CYS A 417 -43.62 -1.48 8.44
CA CYS A 417 -43.25 -1.69 7.02
C CYS A 417 -43.14 -0.38 6.25
N GLU A 418 -44.01 0.58 6.48
CA GLU A 418 -43.99 1.85 5.74
C GLU A 418 -42.86 2.75 6.20
N GLU A 419 -42.53 2.75 7.50
CA GLU A 419 -41.38 3.49 8.02
C GLU A 419 -40.08 2.91 7.49
N ALA A 420 -39.90 1.59 7.48
CA ALA A 420 -38.71 0.93 6.91
C ALA A 420 -38.54 1.24 5.42
N LYS A 421 -39.62 1.13 4.60
CA LYS A 421 -39.61 1.50 3.17
C LYS A 421 -39.21 2.96 2.98
N ALA A 422 -39.81 3.88 3.75
CA ALA A 422 -39.55 5.29 3.64
C ALA A 422 -38.10 5.62 4.03
N ALA A 423 -37.56 4.99 5.05
CA ALA A 423 -36.19 5.18 5.50
C ALA A 423 -35.18 4.66 4.47
N TYR A 424 -35.38 3.47 3.89
CA TYR A 424 -34.52 2.96 2.81
C TYR A 424 -34.61 3.77 1.52
N ARG A 425 -35.80 4.27 1.14
CA ARG A 425 -35.92 5.21 0.00
C ARG A 425 -35.09 6.48 0.22
N ARG A 426 -35.07 7.03 1.45
CA ARG A 426 -34.21 8.19 1.79
C ARG A 426 -32.73 7.83 1.71
N ALA A 427 -32.33 6.66 2.18
CA ALA A 427 -30.94 6.21 2.11
C ALA A 427 -30.49 6.06 0.64
N ILE A 428 -31.30 5.41 -0.21
CA ILE A 428 -31.02 5.22 -1.63
C ILE A 428 -30.99 6.56 -2.41
N ALA A 429 -31.83 7.52 -2.04
CA ALA A 429 -31.90 8.85 -2.69
C ALA A 429 -30.64 9.69 -2.42
N LYS A 430 -29.84 9.40 -1.40
CA LYS A 430 -28.52 9.99 -1.26
C LYS A 430 -27.58 9.40 -2.30
N GLN A 431 -27.06 10.24 -3.21
CA GLN A 431 -26.29 9.88 -4.42
C GLN A 431 -24.99 9.07 -4.18
N GLU A 432 -24.63 8.78 -2.93
CA GLU A 432 -23.39 8.09 -2.54
C GLU A 432 -23.53 6.57 -2.31
N MET A 433 -24.75 6.00 -2.41
CA MET A 433 -24.92 4.55 -2.29
C MET A 433 -24.49 3.85 -3.58
N ASP A 434 -23.25 3.43 -3.60
CA ASP A 434 -22.73 2.55 -4.64
C ASP A 434 -23.28 1.12 -4.52
N ARG A 435 -22.98 0.28 -5.50
CA ARG A 435 -23.42 -1.12 -5.53
C ARG A 435 -22.94 -1.92 -4.32
N PHE A 436 -21.77 -1.59 -3.79
CA PHE A 436 -21.19 -2.25 -2.61
C PHE A 436 -22.03 -1.96 -1.36
N ALA A 437 -22.42 -0.70 -1.16
CA ALA A 437 -23.27 -0.30 -0.05
C ALA A 437 -24.66 -0.97 -0.11
N LEU A 438 -25.27 -0.98 -1.32
CA LEU A 438 -26.56 -1.65 -1.53
C LEU A 438 -26.50 -3.15 -1.24
N ASN A 439 -25.43 -3.85 -1.72
CA ASN A 439 -25.23 -5.26 -1.43
C ASN A 439 -25.04 -5.50 0.06
N SER A 440 -24.22 -4.70 0.75
CA SER A 440 -23.96 -4.85 2.19
C SER A 440 -25.24 -4.72 3.02
N CYS A 441 -26.11 -3.74 2.68
CA CYS A 441 -27.41 -3.59 3.35
C CYS A 441 -28.30 -4.80 3.08
N ARG A 442 -28.36 -5.24 1.82
CA ARG A 442 -29.16 -6.39 1.42
C ARG A 442 -28.75 -7.67 2.13
N ASP A 443 -27.45 -7.94 2.24
CA ASP A 443 -26.92 -9.14 2.90
C ASP A 443 -27.28 -9.17 4.40
N ASN A 444 -27.26 -8.03 5.09
CA ASN A 444 -27.74 -7.94 6.46
C ASN A 444 -29.24 -8.24 6.59
N LEU A 445 -30.07 -7.73 5.66
CA LEU A 445 -31.50 -8.02 5.65
C LEU A 445 -31.79 -9.47 5.29
N LEU A 446 -31.02 -10.08 4.38
CA LEU A 446 -31.16 -11.51 4.05
C LEU A 446 -30.89 -12.40 5.24
N LEU A 447 -29.92 -12.05 6.08
CA LEU A 447 -29.68 -12.75 7.34
C LEU A 447 -30.91 -12.73 8.25
N LEU A 448 -31.55 -11.57 8.41
CA LEU A 448 -32.80 -11.42 9.17
C LEU A 448 -33.95 -12.23 8.55
N GLN A 449 -34.04 -12.23 7.23
CA GLN A 449 -35.08 -12.95 6.49
C GLN A 449 -34.96 -14.47 6.67
N VAL A 450 -33.75 -15.01 6.53
CA VAL A 450 -33.48 -16.45 6.67
C VAL A 450 -33.84 -16.96 8.07
N LEU A 451 -33.53 -16.15 9.09
CA LEU A 451 -33.88 -16.48 10.49
C LEU A 451 -35.34 -16.15 10.83
N GLY A 452 -36.11 -15.59 9.90
CA GLY A 452 -37.54 -15.30 10.07
C GLY A 452 -37.84 -14.15 11.05
N PHE A 453 -36.89 -13.23 11.22
CA PHE A 453 -37.08 -12.03 12.00
C PHE A 453 -37.96 -11.03 11.27
N ARG A 454 -39.11 -10.63 11.85
CA ARG A 454 -40.04 -9.63 11.29
C ARG A 454 -40.26 -9.75 9.74
N PRO A 455 -40.73 -10.88 9.24
CA PRO A 455 -40.64 -11.27 7.82
C PRO A 455 -41.29 -10.27 6.87
N GLU A 456 -42.42 -9.64 7.26
CA GLU A 456 -43.11 -8.65 6.43
C GLU A 456 -42.27 -7.37 6.25
N VAL A 457 -41.70 -6.86 7.35
CA VAL A 457 -40.88 -5.63 7.37
C VAL A 457 -39.59 -5.84 6.61
N VAL A 458 -38.91 -6.95 6.86
CA VAL A 458 -37.63 -7.30 6.21
C VAL A 458 -37.83 -7.52 4.71
N SER A 459 -38.86 -8.28 4.30
CA SER A 459 -39.17 -8.49 2.88
C SER A 459 -39.50 -7.18 2.14
N ALA A 460 -40.22 -6.26 2.81
CA ALA A 460 -40.52 -4.94 2.26
C ALA A 460 -39.28 -4.05 2.07
N ALA A 461 -38.31 -4.13 2.99
CA ALA A 461 -37.03 -3.45 2.90
C ALA A 461 -36.17 -4.03 1.78
N ILE A 462 -36.04 -5.36 1.69
CA ILE A 462 -35.30 -6.05 0.60
C ILE A 462 -35.88 -5.67 -0.76
N ALA A 463 -37.20 -5.75 -0.95
CA ALA A 463 -37.85 -5.36 -2.20
C ALA A 463 -37.60 -3.88 -2.59
N THR A 464 -37.32 -3.02 -1.61
CA THR A 464 -36.98 -1.62 -1.87
C THR A 464 -35.54 -1.47 -2.36
N LEU A 465 -34.61 -2.24 -1.79
CA LEU A 465 -33.20 -2.30 -2.23
C LEU A 465 -33.08 -2.98 -3.62
N ASP A 466 -33.75 -4.12 -3.84
CA ASP A 466 -33.68 -4.85 -5.11
C ASP A 466 -34.08 -3.96 -6.29
N ARG A 467 -35.16 -3.17 -6.14
CA ARG A 467 -35.56 -2.19 -7.16
C ARG A 467 -34.54 -1.09 -7.41
N ALA A 468 -33.78 -0.71 -6.42
CA ALA A 468 -32.70 0.25 -6.59
C ALA A 468 -31.50 -0.39 -7.32
N MET A 469 -31.16 -1.62 -6.96
CA MET A 469 -30.10 -2.39 -7.59
C MET A 469 -30.36 -2.66 -9.07
N GLU A 470 -31.61 -3.00 -9.45
CA GLU A 470 -32.03 -3.18 -10.87
C GLU A 470 -31.77 -1.93 -11.71
N ARG A 471 -31.98 -0.74 -11.15
CA ARG A 471 -31.70 0.54 -11.83
C ARG A 471 -30.20 0.80 -11.98
N THR A 472 -29.37 0.26 -11.08
CA THR A 472 -27.91 0.43 -11.10
C THR A 472 -27.22 -0.59 -12.01
N VAL A 473 -27.88 -1.69 -12.37
CA VAL A 473 -27.33 -2.75 -13.26
C VAL A 473 -27.09 -2.27 -14.70
N GLN A 474 -27.62 -1.12 -15.13
CA GLN A 474 -27.31 -0.54 -16.45
C GLN A 474 -25.91 0.12 -16.54
N GLY A 475 -25.11 0.15 -15.45
CA GLY A 475 -23.75 0.66 -15.40
C GLY A 475 -22.73 -0.45 -15.20
N GLN A 476 -22.01 -0.77 -16.26
CA GLN A 476 -20.72 -1.47 -16.38
C GLN A 476 -20.43 -2.56 -15.35
N GLN A 477 -20.67 -3.80 -15.73
CA GLN A 477 -19.96 -4.95 -15.16
C GLN A 477 -18.46 -4.74 -15.45
N LEU A 478 -17.65 -4.48 -14.41
CA LEU A 478 -16.19 -4.36 -14.54
C LEU A 478 -15.68 -5.63 -15.22
N TRP A 479 -15.17 -5.48 -16.44
CA TRP A 479 -14.59 -6.58 -17.16
C TRP A 479 -13.32 -7.05 -16.42
N ARG A 480 -13.24 -8.34 -16.07
CA ARG A 480 -12.07 -8.95 -15.43
C ARG A 480 -11.47 -9.97 -16.38
N PRO A 481 -10.18 -9.92 -16.65
CA PRO A 481 -9.55 -10.91 -17.52
C PRO A 481 -9.51 -12.30 -16.88
N ARG A 482 -9.73 -13.34 -17.68
CA ARG A 482 -9.48 -14.73 -17.28
C ARG A 482 -8.00 -14.97 -17.09
N LEU A 483 -7.15 -14.53 -18.03
CA LEU A 483 -5.69 -14.58 -17.94
C LEU A 483 -5.10 -13.19 -18.23
N ALA A 484 -4.01 -12.87 -17.55
CA ALA A 484 -3.12 -11.77 -17.82
C ALA A 484 -1.80 -12.30 -18.42
N LEU A 485 -1.65 -12.15 -19.72
CA LEU A 485 -0.51 -12.61 -20.49
C LEU A 485 0.57 -11.53 -20.46
N LEU A 486 1.61 -11.73 -19.69
CA LEU A 486 2.75 -10.83 -19.65
C LEU A 486 3.84 -11.33 -20.59
N PHE A 487 4.38 -10.45 -21.40
CA PHE A 487 5.45 -10.80 -22.33
C PHE A 487 6.69 -9.92 -22.16
N SER A 488 7.85 -10.55 -22.31
CA SER A 488 9.13 -9.87 -22.48
C SER A 488 10.01 -10.68 -23.43
N GLY A 489 10.52 -10.06 -24.47
CA GLY A 489 11.31 -10.76 -25.46
C GLY A 489 12.49 -9.97 -25.98
N HIS A 490 13.45 -10.71 -26.61
CA HIS A 490 14.52 -10.06 -27.34
C HIS A 490 13.97 -9.19 -28.47
N MET A 491 14.55 -8.01 -28.58
CA MET A 491 14.42 -7.19 -29.78
C MET A 491 15.11 -7.88 -30.95
N MET A 492 14.60 -7.71 -32.16
CA MET A 492 15.27 -8.13 -33.39
C MET A 492 16.66 -7.51 -33.45
N ASP A 493 17.67 -8.35 -33.76
CA ASP A 493 19.05 -7.87 -33.85
C ASP A 493 19.21 -6.76 -34.89
N GLY A 494 20.04 -5.79 -34.57
CA GLY A 494 20.45 -4.76 -35.54
C GLY A 494 21.48 -5.32 -36.56
N PRO A 495 21.67 -4.63 -37.70
CA PRO A 495 22.56 -5.11 -38.78
C PRO A 495 24.04 -5.26 -38.33
N ASP A 496 24.47 -4.49 -37.34
CA ASP A 496 25.88 -4.44 -36.90
C ASP A 496 26.13 -5.29 -35.63
N ARG A 497 25.19 -6.13 -35.21
CA ARG A 497 25.33 -6.90 -34.00
C ARG A 497 26.30 -8.06 -34.19
N THR A 498 27.39 -8.08 -33.43
CA THR A 498 28.47 -9.09 -33.53
C THR A 498 28.08 -10.43 -32.91
N GLU A 499 27.28 -10.44 -31.81
CA GLU A 499 26.76 -11.65 -31.17
C GLU A 499 25.22 -11.71 -31.33
N PRO A 500 24.72 -12.50 -32.28
CA PRO A 500 23.28 -12.59 -32.52
C PRO A 500 22.53 -13.17 -31.31
N ARG A 501 21.46 -12.49 -30.88
CA ARG A 501 20.52 -12.99 -29.88
C ARG A 501 19.20 -13.42 -30.51
N PHE A 502 18.70 -12.61 -31.44
CA PHE A 502 17.48 -12.86 -32.17
C PHE A 502 17.61 -12.32 -33.62
N PRO A 503 18.31 -13.03 -34.52
CA PRO A 503 18.49 -12.64 -35.91
C PRO A 503 17.20 -12.85 -36.74
N PRO A 504 17.05 -12.17 -37.89
CA PRO A 504 15.87 -12.28 -38.77
C PRO A 504 15.54 -13.71 -39.19
N SER A 505 16.55 -14.57 -39.38
CA SER A 505 16.36 -15.99 -39.75
C SER A 505 15.57 -16.82 -38.72
N LYS A 506 15.36 -16.32 -37.52
CA LYS A 506 14.59 -16.96 -36.44
C LYS A 506 13.18 -16.39 -36.25
N GLU A 507 12.80 -15.37 -37.02
CA GLU A 507 11.50 -14.69 -36.88
C GLU A 507 10.32 -15.66 -37.00
N ALA A 508 10.29 -16.47 -38.07
CA ALA A 508 9.19 -17.40 -38.34
C ALA A 508 9.06 -18.49 -37.25
N ALA A 509 10.18 -19.06 -36.84
CA ALA A 509 10.18 -20.09 -35.79
C ALA A 509 9.77 -19.48 -34.41
N ALA A 510 10.15 -18.26 -34.10
CA ALA A 510 9.72 -17.58 -32.88
C ALA A 510 8.22 -17.32 -32.89
N LEU A 511 7.66 -16.87 -34.00
CA LEU A 511 6.22 -16.66 -34.14
C LEU A 511 5.44 -17.97 -33.94
N GLU A 512 5.90 -19.07 -34.57
CA GLU A 512 5.27 -20.39 -34.42
C GLU A 512 5.26 -20.86 -32.95
N GLN A 513 6.37 -20.69 -32.23
CA GLN A 513 6.43 -21.03 -30.79
C GLN A 513 5.53 -20.12 -29.92
N ILE A 514 5.45 -18.82 -30.23
CA ILE A 514 4.54 -17.90 -29.53
C ILE A 514 3.08 -18.32 -29.78
N GLU A 515 2.70 -18.64 -31.03
CA GLU A 515 1.35 -19.09 -31.36
C GLU A 515 1.00 -20.43 -30.69
N ALA A 516 1.95 -21.36 -30.63
CA ALA A 516 1.79 -22.63 -29.92
C ALA A 516 1.56 -22.41 -28.41
N ALA A 517 2.35 -21.51 -27.78
CA ALA A 517 2.20 -21.16 -26.38
C ALA A 517 0.83 -20.51 -26.07
N LEU A 518 0.37 -19.61 -26.95
CA LEU A 518 -0.95 -19.00 -26.81
C LEU A 518 -2.08 -20.01 -27.04
N ALA A 519 -1.90 -20.99 -27.93
CA ALA A 519 -2.84 -22.06 -28.16
C ALA A 519 -2.95 -23.01 -26.96
N GLU A 520 -1.83 -23.38 -26.33
CA GLU A 520 -1.82 -24.17 -25.10
C GLU A 520 -2.57 -23.51 -23.95
N LEU A 521 -2.51 -22.17 -23.86
CA LEU A 521 -3.23 -21.38 -22.86
C LEU A 521 -4.71 -21.14 -23.23
N ASP A 522 -5.13 -21.57 -24.41
CA ASP A 522 -6.48 -21.25 -24.96
C ASP A 522 -6.75 -19.75 -24.91
N ALA A 523 -5.74 -18.93 -25.27
CA ALA A 523 -5.81 -17.48 -25.17
C ALA A 523 -6.82 -16.89 -26.16
N GLY A 524 -7.68 -15.95 -25.69
CA GLY A 524 -8.79 -15.40 -26.47
C GLY A 524 -9.37 -14.09 -25.91
N GLU A 525 -10.60 -13.76 -26.30
CA GLU A 525 -11.28 -12.48 -26.02
C GLU A 525 -11.45 -12.13 -24.53
N GLN A 526 -11.42 -13.15 -23.67
CA GLN A 526 -11.54 -12.95 -22.21
C GLN A 526 -10.19 -12.70 -21.53
N ASP A 527 -9.11 -12.59 -22.29
CA ASP A 527 -7.77 -12.42 -21.76
C ASP A 527 -7.21 -11.05 -22.10
N ILE A 528 -6.20 -10.62 -21.34
CA ILE A 528 -5.46 -9.39 -21.57
C ILE A 528 -3.97 -9.69 -21.72
N ALA A 529 -3.30 -9.01 -22.65
CA ALA A 529 -1.87 -9.10 -22.90
C ALA A 529 -1.19 -7.77 -22.56
N PHE A 530 0.00 -7.85 -21.96
CA PHE A 530 0.85 -6.71 -21.59
C PHE A 530 2.22 -6.86 -22.23
N ALA A 531 2.64 -5.87 -23.03
CA ALA A 531 3.96 -5.80 -23.66
C ALA A 531 4.37 -4.36 -24.00
N GLN A 532 5.65 -4.15 -24.37
CA GLN A 532 6.15 -2.83 -24.80
C GLN A 532 5.95 -2.52 -26.29
N ALA A 533 5.91 -3.51 -27.14
CA ALA A 533 5.87 -3.38 -28.61
C ALA A 533 7.21 -3.03 -29.29
N SER A 534 8.34 -3.47 -28.75
CA SER A 534 9.63 -3.39 -29.45
C SER A 534 9.66 -4.30 -30.70
N ALA A 535 10.51 -3.96 -31.68
CA ALA A 535 10.71 -4.79 -32.85
C ALA A 535 11.18 -6.18 -32.47
N GLY A 536 10.61 -7.23 -33.03
CA GLY A 536 10.91 -8.62 -32.72
C GLY A 536 9.89 -9.26 -31.77
N GLY A 537 10.35 -9.80 -30.63
CA GLY A 537 9.49 -10.61 -29.74
C GLY A 537 8.18 -9.97 -29.36
N ASP A 538 8.21 -8.71 -28.90
CA ASP A 538 7.00 -8.01 -28.40
C ASP A 538 5.95 -7.83 -29.51
N LEU A 539 6.37 -7.38 -30.70
CA LEU A 539 5.44 -7.21 -31.84
C LEU A 539 4.90 -8.53 -32.33
N LEU A 540 5.73 -9.58 -32.43
CA LEU A 540 5.27 -10.93 -32.80
C LEU A 540 4.22 -11.45 -31.82
N PHE A 541 4.43 -11.24 -30.52
CA PHE A 541 3.49 -11.63 -29.48
C PHE A 541 2.16 -10.87 -29.57
N LEU A 542 2.22 -9.52 -29.68
CA LEU A 542 1.03 -8.68 -29.78
C LEU A 542 0.21 -9.00 -31.02
N GLU A 543 0.83 -9.21 -32.18
CA GLU A 543 0.15 -9.61 -33.41
C GLU A 543 -0.52 -10.98 -33.27
N ALA A 544 0.15 -11.97 -32.63
CA ALA A 544 -0.41 -13.27 -32.33
C ALA A 544 -1.62 -13.17 -31.37
N CYS A 545 -1.53 -12.32 -30.34
CA CYS A 545 -2.63 -12.03 -29.43
C CYS A 545 -3.83 -11.41 -30.15
N GLN A 546 -3.59 -10.42 -31.02
CA GLN A 546 -4.64 -9.78 -31.82
C GLN A 546 -5.38 -10.76 -32.75
N ARG A 547 -4.67 -11.70 -33.38
CA ARG A 547 -5.29 -12.76 -34.22
C ARG A 547 -6.25 -13.65 -33.44
N ARG A 548 -6.05 -13.78 -32.12
CA ARG A 548 -6.88 -14.56 -31.20
C ARG A 548 -7.96 -13.74 -30.48
N GLY A 549 -8.05 -12.42 -30.76
CA GLY A 549 -8.99 -11.51 -30.09
C GLY A 549 -8.61 -11.14 -28.66
N VAL A 550 -7.38 -11.46 -28.19
CA VAL A 550 -6.88 -11.05 -26.88
C VAL A 550 -6.79 -9.53 -26.82
N ARG A 551 -7.24 -8.93 -25.74
CA ARG A 551 -7.10 -7.47 -25.51
C ARG A 551 -5.63 -7.15 -25.23
N CYS A 552 -5.06 -6.21 -25.98
CA CYS A 552 -3.65 -5.85 -25.87
C CYS A 552 -3.49 -4.48 -25.22
N GLN A 553 -2.80 -4.42 -24.09
CA GLN A 553 -2.36 -3.20 -23.42
C GLN A 553 -0.88 -2.99 -23.68
N VAL A 554 -0.57 -1.99 -24.48
CA VAL A 554 0.81 -1.57 -24.75
C VAL A 554 1.22 -0.49 -23.78
N LEU A 555 2.39 -0.68 -23.12
CA LEU A 555 2.99 0.26 -22.18
C LEU A 555 4.37 0.68 -22.71
N LEU A 556 4.56 1.97 -23.01
CA LEU A 556 5.81 2.50 -23.59
C LEU A 556 6.67 3.18 -22.51
N PRO A 557 8.00 2.92 -22.49
CA PRO A 557 8.93 3.57 -21.57
C PRO A 557 9.20 5.05 -21.91
N PHE A 558 8.92 5.46 -23.15
CA PHE A 558 9.16 6.79 -23.68
C PHE A 558 7.97 7.25 -24.51
N GLU A 559 7.92 8.55 -24.83
CA GLU A 559 7.12 9.09 -25.91
C GLU A 559 7.30 8.25 -27.19
N GLU A 560 6.22 8.01 -27.93
CA GLU A 560 6.19 7.12 -29.08
C GLU A 560 7.32 7.41 -30.11
N PRO A 561 7.61 8.66 -30.52
CA PRO A 561 8.70 8.92 -31.47
C PRO A 561 10.07 8.48 -30.96
N ILE A 562 10.33 8.68 -29.65
CA ILE A 562 11.58 8.27 -29.01
C ILE A 562 11.65 6.74 -28.90
N PHE A 563 10.52 6.10 -28.57
CA PHE A 563 10.43 4.66 -28.51
C PHE A 563 10.73 4.00 -29.86
N LEU A 564 10.14 4.52 -30.94
CA LEU A 564 10.40 4.02 -32.30
C LEU A 564 11.89 4.14 -32.68
N GLN A 565 12.52 5.27 -32.38
CA GLN A 565 13.93 5.48 -32.63
C GLN A 565 14.86 4.54 -31.86
N LYS A 566 14.48 4.16 -30.62
CA LYS A 566 15.33 3.35 -29.73
C LYS A 566 15.03 1.86 -29.76
N SER A 567 13.79 1.47 -30.05
CA SER A 567 13.31 0.10 -29.83
C SER A 567 12.68 -0.55 -31.06
N VAL A 568 12.57 0.18 -32.18
CA VAL A 568 11.99 -0.35 -33.43
C VAL A 568 12.96 -0.17 -34.60
N LEU A 569 13.34 1.07 -34.92
CA LEU A 569 14.16 1.41 -36.09
C LEU A 569 15.58 0.84 -36.04
N PRO A 570 16.25 0.63 -34.89
CA PRO A 570 17.61 0.06 -34.89
C PRO A 570 17.69 -1.43 -35.28
N SER A 571 16.56 -2.11 -35.42
CA SER A 571 16.48 -3.52 -35.80
C SER A 571 16.80 -3.73 -37.29
N CYS A 572 17.23 -4.91 -37.67
CA CYS A 572 17.29 -5.28 -39.08
C CYS A 572 15.91 -5.06 -39.73
N ASP A 573 15.89 -4.32 -40.85
CA ASP A 573 14.65 -3.92 -41.53
C ASP A 573 13.70 -3.08 -40.62
N GLY A 574 14.27 -2.09 -39.95
CA GLY A 574 13.57 -1.27 -38.95
C GLY A 574 12.34 -0.54 -39.50
N GLU A 575 12.32 -0.16 -40.77
CA GLU A 575 11.14 0.46 -41.39
C GLU A 575 9.96 -0.51 -41.53
N ARG A 576 10.23 -1.76 -41.91
CA ARG A 576 9.22 -2.84 -41.92
C ARG A 576 8.65 -3.05 -40.54
N TRP A 577 9.47 -3.03 -39.47
CA TRP A 577 9.03 -3.16 -38.10
C TRP A 577 8.22 -1.95 -37.64
N ARG A 578 8.58 -0.73 -38.07
CA ARG A 578 7.78 0.48 -37.82
C ARG A 578 6.38 0.37 -38.45
N ASP A 579 6.30 -0.08 -39.69
CA ASP A 579 5.01 -0.25 -40.38
C ASP A 579 4.15 -1.31 -39.70
N ARG A 580 4.76 -2.39 -39.22
CA ARG A 580 4.08 -3.41 -38.40
C ARG A 580 3.62 -2.84 -37.05
N TYR A 581 4.44 -2.01 -36.41
CA TYR A 581 4.06 -1.32 -35.18
C TYR A 581 2.77 -0.51 -35.39
N TYR A 582 2.71 0.30 -36.42
CA TYR A 582 1.52 1.09 -36.70
C TYR A 582 0.31 0.22 -37.05
N ALA A 583 0.49 -0.81 -37.87
CA ALA A 583 -0.58 -1.75 -38.21
C ALA A 583 -1.12 -2.50 -36.98
N MET A 584 -0.25 -2.86 -36.02
CA MET A 584 -0.62 -3.43 -34.75
C MET A 584 -1.37 -2.41 -33.88
N LYS A 585 -0.86 -1.17 -33.79
CA LYS A 585 -1.44 -0.09 -33.01
C LYS A 585 -2.85 0.26 -33.49
N ASP A 586 -3.11 0.33 -34.79
CA ASP A 586 -4.42 0.64 -35.37
C ASP A 586 -5.49 -0.43 -35.03
N ARG A 587 -5.07 -1.63 -34.65
CA ARG A 587 -5.97 -2.74 -34.25
C ARG A 587 -6.12 -2.86 -32.73
N LEU A 588 -5.50 -1.98 -31.95
CA LEU A 588 -5.64 -2.03 -30.50
C LEU A 588 -7.05 -1.65 -30.07
N ASN A 589 -7.60 -2.41 -29.14
CA ASN A 589 -8.86 -2.12 -28.47
C ASN A 589 -8.66 -1.33 -27.16
N LEU A 590 -7.43 -1.14 -26.72
CA LEU A 590 -7.04 -0.32 -25.58
C LEU A 590 -6.02 0.73 -26.03
N PRO A 591 -6.05 1.95 -25.47
CA PRO A 591 -5.08 2.98 -25.83
C PRO A 591 -3.66 2.58 -25.41
N VAL A 592 -2.67 2.96 -26.23
CA VAL A 592 -1.28 2.90 -25.84
C VAL A 592 -1.08 3.86 -24.66
N ARG A 593 -0.39 3.40 -23.62
CA ARG A 593 -0.09 4.22 -22.46
C ARG A 593 1.40 4.52 -22.41
N VAL A 594 1.73 5.77 -22.12
CA VAL A 594 3.09 6.30 -22.16
C VAL A 594 3.55 6.62 -20.73
N MET A 595 4.65 5.99 -20.30
CA MET A 595 5.10 6.05 -18.91
C MET A 595 5.34 7.47 -18.37
N PRO A 596 6.02 8.41 -19.10
CA PRO A 596 6.17 9.79 -18.64
C PRO A 596 4.85 10.53 -18.39
N GLU A 597 3.83 10.25 -19.18
CA GLU A 597 2.50 10.88 -19.04
C GLU A 597 1.76 10.33 -17.81
N GLU A 598 1.81 9.02 -17.62
CA GLU A 598 1.04 8.31 -16.59
C GLU A 598 1.72 8.36 -15.22
N LEU A 599 3.01 8.05 -15.16
CA LEU A 599 3.77 7.91 -13.93
C LEU A 599 4.69 9.11 -13.64
N GLY A 600 4.86 10.03 -14.61
CA GLY A 600 5.79 11.15 -14.52
C GLY A 600 7.26 10.75 -14.63
N ALA A 601 8.15 11.68 -14.31
CA ALA A 601 9.60 11.43 -14.32
C ALA A 601 9.94 10.31 -13.33
N GLY A 602 10.75 9.36 -13.79
CA GLY A 602 11.22 8.26 -12.93
C GLY A 602 12.45 8.63 -12.12
N PRO A 603 12.82 7.79 -11.13
CA PRO A 603 14.07 7.92 -10.40
C PRO A 603 15.27 7.90 -11.36
N PRO A 604 16.23 8.83 -11.21
CA PRO A 604 17.36 8.98 -12.16
C PRO A 604 18.27 7.74 -12.23
N GLU A 605 18.29 6.91 -11.19
CA GLU A 605 19.11 5.69 -11.12
C GLU A 605 18.46 4.50 -11.84
N ARG A 606 17.18 4.55 -12.15
CA ARG A 606 16.48 3.48 -12.85
C ARG A 606 16.42 3.74 -14.35
N SER A 607 16.80 2.71 -15.12
CA SER A 607 16.58 2.75 -16.56
C SER A 607 15.08 2.86 -16.87
N PRO A 608 14.66 3.70 -17.84
CA PRO A 608 13.26 3.74 -18.27
C PRO A 608 12.70 2.38 -18.70
N TYR A 609 13.53 1.50 -19.26
CA TYR A 609 13.13 0.14 -19.62
C TYR A 609 12.86 -0.74 -18.38
N GLU A 610 13.74 -0.63 -17.38
CA GLU A 610 13.54 -1.32 -16.09
C GLU A 610 12.24 -0.87 -15.43
N ARG A 611 12.02 0.42 -15.35
CA ARG A 611 10.81 1.00 -14.80
C ARG A 611 9.54 0.55 -15.55
N CYS A 612 9.60 0.53 -16.88
CA CYS A 612 8.49 0.07 -17.70
C CYS A 612 8.22 -1.44 -17.50
N ASN A 613 9.26 -2.25 -17.33
CA ASN A 613 9.10 -3.67 -17.05
C ASN A 613 8.45 -3.91 -15.68
N HIS A 614 8.78 -3.12 -14.64
CA HIS A 614 8.04 -3.14 -13.38
C HIS A 614 6.58 -2.73 -13.56
N TRP A 615 6.32 -1.72 -14.39
CA TRP A 615 4.97 -1.28 -14.70
C TRP A 615 4.13 -2.37 -15.40
N LEU A 616 4.71 -3.06 -16.38
CA LEU A 616 4.10 -4.22 -17.03
C LEU A 616 3.81 -5.33 -16.02
N LEU A 617 4.80 -5.68 -15.20
CA LEU A 617 4.70 -6.71 -14.18
C LEU A 617 3.56 -6.41 -13.18
N TYR A 618 3.55 -5.20 -12.61
CA TYR A 618 2.54 -4.82 -11.64
C TYR A 618 1.14 -4.68 -12.26
N SER A 619 1.06 -4.25 -13.51
CA SER A 619 -0.21 -4.20 -14.25
C SER A 619 -0.78 -5.60 -14.48
N ALA A 620 0.07 -6.58 -14.80
CA ALA A 620 -0.35 -7.97 -14.94
C ALA A 620 -0.73 -8.58 -13.56
N LEU A 621 0.08 -8.36 -12.52
CA LEU A 621 -0.20 -8.85 -11.16
C LEU A 621 -1.48 -8.26 -10.57
N ALA A 622 -1.84 -7.04 -10.96
CA ALA A 622 -3.10 -6.40 -10.58
C ALA A 622 -4.34 -7.12 -11.12
N CYS A 623 -4.19 -7.98 -12.11
CA CYS A 623 -5.29 -8.86 -12.58
C CYS A 623 -5.46 -10.11 -11.70
N GLY A 624 -4.61 -10.28 -10.68
CA GLY A 624 -4.59 -11.43 -9.77
C GLY A 624 -3.43 -12.40 -10.09
N ILE A 625 -2.66 -12.72 -9.05
CA ILE A 625 -1.44 -13.56 -9.17
C ILE A 625 -1.72 -14.91 -9.86
N SER A 626 -2.87 -15.54 -9.57
CA SER A 626 -3.29 -16.81 -10.16
C SER A 626 -3.58 -16.73 -11.66
N HIS A 627 -3.91 -15.55 -12.17
CA HIS A 627 -4.28 -15.30 -13.57
C HIS A 627 -3.09 -14.98 -14.46
N VAL A 628 -1.93 -14.63 -13.87
CA VAL A 628 -0.74 -14.24 -14.65
C VAL A 628 -0.09 -15.43 -15.31
N ARG A 629 0.25 -15.27 -16.60
CA ARG A 629 1.09 -16.18 -17.40
C ARG A 629 2.20 -15.35 -18.02
N PHE A 630 3.43 -15.73 -17.77
CA PHE A 630 4.58 -15.04 -18.35
C PHE A 630 5.15 -15.86 -19.49
N LEU A 631 5.15 -15.27 -20.68
CA LEU A 631 5.83 -15.78 -21.85
C LEU A 631 7.09 -14.97 -22.07
N CYS A 632 8.24 -15.61 -22.27
CA CYS A 632 9.46 -14.89 -22.60
C CYS A 632 10.20 -15.53 -23.77
N LEU A 633 10.68 -14.69 -24.68
CA LEU A 633 11.55 -15.05 -25.81
C LEU A 633 12.98 -14.58 -25.49
N TRP A 634 13.85 -15.51 -25.05
CA TRP A 634 15.12 -15.12 -24.44
C TRP A 634 16.20 -16.20 -24.63
N ASP A 635 17.48 -15.81 -24.76
CA ASP A 635 18.62 -16.69 -24.97
C ASP A 635 19.18 -17.32 -23.67
N GLY A 636 18.58 -17.06 -22.52
CA GLY A 636 19.02 -17.59 -21.22
C GLY A 636 20.23 -16.88 -20.63
N LYS A 637 20.86 -15.93 -21.33
CA LYS A 637 21.99 -15.16 -20.79
C LYS A 637 21.49 -13.97 -19.97
N ARG A 638 22.21 -13.59 -18.92
CA ARG A 638 21.93 -12.34 -18.18
C ARG A 638 22.12 -11.17 -19.16
N GLY A 639 21.08 -10.36 -19.29
CA GLY A 639 21.07 -9.21 -20.19
C GLY A 639 21.88 -8.03 -19.65
N ASP A 640 21.92 -6.94 -20.41
CA ASP A 640 22.80 -5.78 -20.25
C ASP A 640 22.40 -4.85 -19.08
N GLY A 641 21.65 -5.30 -18.05
CA GLY A 641 21.32 -4.49 -16.89
C GLY A 641 20.11 -4.98 -16.08
N PRO A 642 19.85 -4.32 -14.93
CA PRO A 642 18.67 -4.56 -14.13
C PRO A 642 17.39 -4.24 -14.93
N GLY A 643 16.32 -5.02 -14.72
CA GLY A 643 15.03 -4.84 -15.41
C GLY A 643 14.85 -5.61 -16.71
N GLY A 644 15.84 -6.40 -17.16
CA GLY A 644 15.72 -7.25 -18.33
C GLY A 644 14.82 -8.47 -18.12
N THR A 645 14.62 -9.28 -19.17
CA THR A 645 13.80 -10.51 -19.16
C THR A 645 14.19 -11.48 -18.04
N ALA A 646 15.49 -11.58 -17.71
CA ALA A 646 15.99 -12.39 -16.60
C ALA A 646 15.40 -11.97 -15.25
N HIS A 647 15.40 -10.67 -14.97
CA HIS A 647 14.83 -10.12 -13.72
C HIS A 647 13.33 -10.36 -13.63
N MET A 648 12.57 -10.10 -14.71
CA MET A 648 11.13 -10.39 -14.73
C MET A 648 10.83 -11.88 -14.52
N LYS A 649 11.65 -12.76 -15.07
CA LYS A 649 11.53 -14.21 -14.86
C LYS A 649 11.77 -14.60 -13.41
N GLU A 650 12.81 -14.06 -12.76
CA GLU A 650 13.13 -14.32 -11.35
C GLU A 650 12.00 -13.84 -10.43
N GLU A 651 11.50 -12.63 -10.63
CA GLU A 651 10.36 -12.05 -9.88
C GLU A 651 9.10 -12.90 -10.01
N LEU A 652 8.75 -13.33 -11.20
CA LEU A 652 7.56 -14.13 -11.43
C LEU A 652 7.71 -15.58 -10.97
N ALA A 653 8.90 -16.17 -11.09
CA ALA A 653 9.17 -17.52 -10.62
C ALA A 653 8.96 -17.63 -9.10
N SER A 654 9.34 -16.58 -8.34
CA SER A 654 9.10 -16.52 -6.90
C SER A 654 7.63 -16.39 -6.50
N ARG A 655 6.78 -15.86 -7.40
CA ARG A 655 5.37 -15.51 -7.12
C ARG A 655 4.37 -16.49 -7.72
N THR A 656 4.47 -16.78 -9.02
CA THR A 656 3.45 -17.58 -9.75
C THR A 656 3.94 -18.93 -10.25
N GLY A 657 5.24 -19.08 -10.52
CA GLY A 657 5.81 -20.27 -11.14
C GLY A 657 5.30 -20.60 -12.56
N ARG A 658 4.46 -19.73 -13.16
CA ARG A 658 3.75 -20.00 -14.43
C ARG A 658 4.43 -19.27 -15.58
N ILE A 659 5.56 -19.82 -16.01
CA ILE A 659 6.46 -19.24 -17.00
C ILE A 659 6.59 -20.18 -18.18
N GLN A 660 6.37 -19.68 -19.40
CA GLN A 660 6.71 -20.34 -20.65
C GLN A 660 7.91 -19.64 -21.27
N TRP A 661 9.02 -20.36 -21.34
CA TRP A 661 10.27 -19.85 -21.89
C TRP A 661 10.54 -20.40 -23.28
N ILE A 662 10.60 -19.51 -24.26
CA ILE A 662 11.01 -19.81 -25.63
C ILE A 662 12.49 -19.44 -25.76
N ASP A 663 13.35 -20.44 -25.84
CA ASP A 663 14.80 -20.27 -25.95
C ASP A 663 15.19 -19.91 -27.39
N THR A 664 15.65 -18.66 -27.60
CA THR A 664 16.06 -18.23 -28.95
C THR A 664 17.25 -19.04 -29.54
N ARG A 665 18.03 -19.70 -28.71
CA ARG A 665 19.15 -20.55 -29.17
C ARG A 665 18.67 -21.85 -29.86
N SER A 666 17.52 -22.38 -29.40
CA SER A 666 16.93 -23.62 -29.89
C SER A 666 16.05 -23.44 -31.13
N LEU A 667 15.73 -22.19 -31.52
CA LEU A 667 14.90 -21.89 -32.67
C LEU A 667 15.63 -22.26 -33.98
N ALA A 668 14.88 -22.92 -34.89
CA ALA A 668 15.37 -23.23 -36.23
C ALA A 668 15.65 -21.92 -37.00
N THR A 669 16.72 -21.95 -37.77
CA THR A 669 17.04 -20.89 -38.75
C THR A 669 16.40 -21.24 -40.09
N THR A 670 15.53 -20.38 -40.59
CA THR A 670 14.92 -20.46 -41.93
C THR A 670 15.62 -19.56 -42.92
#